data_488a9d9315c96c35ec6e223655d1f3db
#
_entry.id   488a9d9315c96c35ec6e223655d1f3db
#
_cell.length_a   1.000
_cell.length_b   1.000
_cell.length_c   1.000
_cell.angle_alpha   90.00
_cell.angle_beta   90.00
_cell.angle_gamma   90.00
#
_symmetry.space_group_name_H-M   'P 1'
#
loop_
_entity.id
_entity.type
_entity.pdbx_description
1 polymer ?
#
loop_
_entity_poly.entity_id
_entity_poly.type
_entity_poly.pdbx_seq_one_letter_code
_entity_poly.pdbx_strand_id
1 'polypeptide(L)'
;MTAQSNITPESIVNDLRYLQLLSRSFPTIADASTEIINLEAILNLPKGTEHFLTDIHGEYEAFQHVLKNASGAVKRKVNEIFGNTLREAEKKELCTLIYYPEEKLQLVKAREKDLDDWYLITLNQLVKVCQNVSSKYTRSKVRKSLPAEFSYIIQELLHESSIEPNKHAYINVIISTIITTKRADDFIIAMCNLIQRLTIDSLHIVGDIYDRGPGAHIIMDTLCNYHNFDIQWGNHDILWMGAASGNDSCIANVIRMSMRYGNLGTLEDGYGINLLPLATFAMDTYADDPCTIFMPKMNFADAHYNEKTLRLITQMHKAITIIQFKLEAEIIDRRPEFGMENRKLLEKIDFDRGVFVYEGKEYVLRDTNFPTVDPANPYRLTEEERELVEKIHYSFMNSEKLKKHMRCLFTYGGMYLVSNSNLLYHASVPLNEDGSFKRVKIRGKEYWGRRLLDKADQLIRTAYFDEEGEEDKEFAMDYIWYMWCGPEAPLFDKDKMATFERYFVEDKELHKEKKGHYYTLRNREDICDRILEEFGASGPHSHIINGHVPVKTIQGEQPMKANGKLFVIDGGFSKAYQPETGIAGYTLVYHSHGMQLVQHEPFQSRQKAIEEGLDIKSTNFVLEFNSQRMMVKDTDKGKELVTQILDLKKLLVAYRTGLIKEKI
;
A
#
# COMPACT_ATOMS: atom_id res chain seq x y z
N MET A 1 7.75 -6.37 34.88
CA MET A 1 8.38 -5.61 35.99
C MET A 1 8.14 -4.14 35.74
N THR A 2 7.24 -3.52 36.51
CA THR A 2 6.93 -2.11 36.44
C THR A 2 8.16 -1.31 36.87
N ALA A 3 8.86 -0.72 35.89
CA ALA A 3 9.83 0.32 36.21
C ALA A 3 9.06 1.49 36.84
N GLN A 4 8.99 1.54 38.14
CA GLN A 4 8.81 2.78 38.87
C GLN A 4 10.04 3.63 38.57
N SER A 5 10.05 4.35 37.46
CA SER A 5 10.97 5.44 37.24
C SER A 5 10.75 6.41 38.41
N ASN A 6 11.75 6.54 39.30
CA ASN A 6 11.72 7.49 40.38
C ASN A 6 11.56 8.88 39.78
N ILE A 7 10.34 9.44 39.87
CA ILE A 7 10.06 10.82 39.47
C ILE A 7 10.81 11.68 40.50
N THR A 8 11.96 12.24 40.08
CA THR A 8 12.78 13.08 40.94
C THR A 8 12.36 14.54 40.74
N PRO A 9 12.53 15.42 41.77
CA PRO A 9 12.28 16.86 41.61
C PRO A 9 13.08 17.48 40.48
N GLU A 10 14.28 17.00 40.19
CA GLU A 10 15.13 17.46 39.10
C GLU A 10 14.53 17.13 37.74
N SER A 11 13.93 15.93 37.57
CA SER A 11 13.26 15.54 36.30
C SER A 11 12.03 16.41 36.01
N ILE A 12 11.33 16.88 37.04
CA ILE A 12 10.17 17.78 36.91
C ILE A 12 10.62 19.19 36.49
N VAL A 13 11.70 19.68 37.07
CA VAL A 13 12.23 21.02 36.73
C VAL A 13 12.74 21.07 35.30
N ASN A 14 13.44 20.02 34.85
CA ASN A 14 13.93 19.92 33.48
C ASN A 14 12.79 19.87 32.45
N ASP A 15 11.66 19.22 32.79
CA ASP A 15 10.50 19.09 31.93
C ASP A 15 9.43 20.18 32.14
N LEU A 16 9.69 21.20 32.98
CA LEU A 16 8.66 22.14 33.43
C LEU A 16 7.92 22.82 32.28
N ARG A 17 8.65 23.25 31.23
CA ARG A 17 8.04 23.90 30.07
C ARG A 17 7.10 22.94 29.33
N TYR A 18 7.49 21.70 29.14
CA TYR A 18 6.67 20.66 28.54
C TYR A 18 5.44 20.36 29.39
N LEU A 19 5.61 20.22 30.72
CA LEU A 19 4.50 20.00 31.64
C LEU A 19 3.51 21.17 31.67
N GLN A 20 3.98 22.42 31.52
CA GLN A 20 3.13 23.60 31.37
C GLN A 20 2.31 23.56 30.08
N LEU A 21 2.86 23.01 28.97
CA LEU A 21 2.09 22.77 27.74
C LEU A 21 1.07 21.65 27.93
N LEU A 22 1.48 20.54 28.56
CA LEU A 22 0.62 19.39 28.85
C LEU A 22 -0.56 19.77 29.77
N SER A 23 -0.34 20.69 30.73
CA SER A 23 -1.37 21.22 31.63
C SER A 23 -2.51 21.96 30.92
N ARG A 24 -2.34 22.36 29.66
CA ARG A 24 -3.42 22.96 28.86
C ARG A 24 -4.46 21.94 28.45
N SER A 25 -4.03 20.69 28.21
CA SER A 25 -4.91 19.57 27.85
C SER A 25 -5.49 18.87 29.07
N PHE A 26 -4.77 18.89 30.20
CA PHE A 26 -5.17 18.28 31.47
C PHE A 26 -5.07 19.32 32.58
N PRO A 27 -6.01 20.28 32.68
CA PRO A 27 -5.88 21.46 33.50
C PRO A 27 -5.99 21.20 35.00
N THR A 28 -6.50 20.04 35.41
CA THR A 28 -6.68 19.68 36.84
C THR A 28 -6.05 18.34 37.19
N ILE A 29 -5.82 18.11 38.51
CA ILE A 29 -5.42 16.79 39.04
C ILE A 29 -6.45 15.72 38.65
N ALA A 30 -7.73 16.05 38.66
CA ALA A 30 -8.80 15.13 38.31
C ALA A 30 -8.70 14.69 36.83
N ASP A 31 -8.48 15.63 35.90
CA ASP A 31 -8.33 15.33 34.48
C ASP A 31 -7.11 14.44 34.22
N ALA A 32 -5.96 14.82 34.76
CA ALA A 32 -4.71 14.04 34.60
C ALA A 32 -4.85 12.62 35.22
N SER A 33 -5.48 12.50 36.40
CA SER A 33 -5.70 11.23 37.06
C SER A 33 -6.66 10.35 36.28
N THR A 34 -7.74 10.90 35.75
CA THR A 34 -8.72 10.18 34.93
C THR A 34 -8.08 9.63 33.65
N GLU A 35 -7.23 10.43 33.00
CA GLU A 35 -6.53 9.96 31.81
C GLU A 35 -5.49 8.88 32.15
N ILE A 36 -4.73 8.97 33.23
CA ILE A 36 -3.86 7.88 33.68
C ILE A 36 -4.65 6.58 33.86
N ILE A 37 -5.78 6.62 34.53
CA ILE A 37 -6.65 5.44 34.75
C ILE A 37 -7.11 4.87 33.40
N ASN A 38 -7.52 5.73 32.47
CA ASN A 38 -7.92 5.33 31.13
C ASN A 38 -6.79 4.64 30.38
N LEU A 39 -5.60 5.25 30.34
CA LEU A 39 -4.42 4.71 29.65
C LEU A 39 -3.93 3.38 30.25
N GLU A 40 -3.87 3.27 31.59
CA GLU A 40 -3.54 2.02 32.30
C GLU A 40 -4.54 0.90 31.97
N ALA A 41 -5.82 1.22 31.84
CA ALA A 41 -6.84 0.26 31.42
C ALA A 41 -6.65 -0.20 29.97
N ILE A 42 -6.29 0.72 29.06
CA ILE A 42 -6.02 0.42 27.64
C ILE A 42 -4.86 -0.54 27.50
N LEU A 43 -3.79 -0.40 28.30
CA LEU A 43 -2.63 -1.28 28.28
C LEU A 43 -2.98 -2.76 28.50
N ASN A 44 -4.09 -3.03 29.17
CA ASN A 44 -4.58 -4.38 29.49
C ASN A 44 -5.64 -4.90 28.49
N LEU A 45 -5.89 -4.19 27.41
CA LEU A 45 -6.70 -4.70 26.30
C LEU A 45 -5.86 -5.60 25.38
N PRO A 46 -6.49 -6.53 24.65
CA PRO A 46 -5.81 -7.31 23.63
C PRO A 46 -5.22 -6.42 22.52
N LYS A 47 -4.07 -6.82 21.97
CA LYS A 47 -3.51 -6.22 20.76
C LYS A 47 -4.54 -6.19 19.63
N GLY A 48 -4.63 -5.08 18.92
CA GLY A 48 -5.41 -4.95 17.69
C GLY A 48 -4.93 -5.90 16.59
N THR A 49 -5.75 -6.11 15.59
CA THR A 49 -5.40 -6.96 14.44
C THR A 49 -4.78 -6.10 13.34
N GLU A 50 -3.58 -6.46 12.90
CA GLU A 50 -2.84 -5.80 11.81
C GLU A 50 -2.91 -6.68 10.56
N HIS A 51 -3.16 -6.08 9.41
CA HIS A 51 -3.14 -6.74 8.10
C HIS A 51 -2.03 -6.13 7.25
N PHE A 52 -1.26 -7.00 6.58
CA PHE A 52 -0.17 -6.62 5.68
C PHE A 52 -0.48 -7.12 4.29
N LEU A 53 -0.43 -6.22 3.31
CA LEU A 53 -0.61 -6.50 1.89
C LEU A 53 0.52 -5.84 1.10
N THR A 54 0.81 -6.35 -0.09
CA THR A 54 1.81 -5.78 -0.99
C THR A 54 1.43 -6.03 -2.45
N ASP A 55 2.09 -5.33 -3.38
CA ASP A 55 2.02 -5.58 -4.83
C ASP A 55 0.58 -5.65 -5.36
N ILE A 56 -0.25 -4.67 -4.94
CA ILE A 56 -1.68 -4.60 -5.27
C ILE A 56 -1.87 -4.26 -6.75
N HIS A 57 -0.97 -3.44 -7.30
CA HIS A 57 -0.87 -3.14 -8.71
C HIS A 57 -2.20 -2.79 -9.39
N GLY A 58 -2.95 -1.87 -8.82
CA GLY A 58 -4.19 -1.37 -9.42
C GLY A 58 -5.37 -2.35 -9.45
N GLU A 59 -5.27 -3.54 -8.85
CA GLU A 59 -6.33 -4.55 -8.80
C GLU A 59 -7.38 -4.21 -7.72
N TYR A 60 -8.10 -3.12 -7.94
CA TYR A 60 -8.97 -2.48 -6.95
C TYR A 60 -10.13 -3.36 -6.48
N GLU A 61 -10.75 -4.18 -7.36
CA GLU A 61 -11.88 -5.02 -6.97
C GLU A 61 -11.48 -6.10 -5.97
N ALA A 62 -10.38 -6.81 -6.25
CA ALA A 62 -9.86 -7.84 -5.36
C ALA A 62 -9.38 -7.23 -4.03
N PHE A 63 -8.66 -6.11 -4.09
CA PHE A 63 -8.19 -5.39 -2.92
C PHE A 63 -9.33 -4.92 -2.02
N GLN A 64 -10.34 -4.24 -2.58
CA GLN A 64 -11.50 -3.79 -1.82
C GLN A 64 -12.27 -4.95 -1.21
N HIS A 65 -12.42 -6.07 -1.92
CA HIS A 65 -13.07 -7.26 -1.39
C HIS A 65 -12.31 -7.85 -0.20
N VAL A 66 -10.98 -7.97 -0.31
CA VAL A 66 -10.10 -8.46 0.78
C VAL A 66 -10.18 -7.54 2.01
N LEU A 67 -10.26 -6.22 1.83
CA LEU A 67 -10.48 -5.30 2.95
C LEU A 67 -11.86 -5.48 3.59
N LYS A 68 -12.92 -5.54 2.78
CA LYS A 68 -14.31 -5.64 3.27
C LYS A 68 -14.60 -6.95 3.99
N ASN A 69 -14.05 -8.07 3.52
CA ASN A 69 -14.16 -9.36 4.19
C ASN A 69 -13.09 -9.58 5.28
N ALA A 70 -12.16 -8.59 5.44
CA ALA A 70 -11.02 -8.63 6.34
C ALA A 70 -10.24 -9.96 6.21
N SER A 71 -9.87 -10.31 4.97
CA SER A 71 -9.16 -11.56 4.64
C SER A 71 -9.85 -12.81 5.22
N GLY A 72 -11.18 -12.82 5.15
CA GLY A 72 -12.04 -13.90 5.67
C GLY A 72 -12.29 -13.86 7.18
N ALA A 73 -11.79 -12.85 7.91
CA ALA A 73 -12.00 -12.76 9.37
C ALA A 73 -13.47 -12.50 9.71
N VAL A 74 -14.20 -11.72 8.92
CA VAL A 74 -15.63 -11.48 9.14
C VAL A 74 -16.43 -12.80 9.05
N LYS A 75 -16.17 -13.61 8.01
CA LYS A 75 -16.81 -14.92 7.83
C LYS A 75 -16.53 -15.87 9.00
N ARG A 76 -15.26 -15.91 9.48
CA ARG A 76 -14.92 -16.72 10.66
C ARG A 76 -15.73 -16.29 11.88
N LYS A 77 -15.82 -14.97 12.14
CA LYS A 77 -16.62 -14.43 13.27
C LYS A 77 -18.11 -14.73 13.15
N VAL A 78 -18.69 -14.59 11.97
CA VAL A 78 -20.11 -14.97 11.73
C VAL A 78 -20.30 -16.46 12.03
N ASN A 79 -19.40 -17.33 11.60
CA ASN A 79 -19.46 -18.76 11.89
C ASN A 79 -19.31 -19.06 13.39
N GLU A 80 -18.40 -18.38 14.09
CA GLU A 80 -18.20 -18.53 15.55
C GLU A 80 -19.44 -18.09 16.35
N ILE A 81 -20.04 -16.96 15.96
CA ILE A 81 -21.20 -16.38 16.67
C ILE A 81 -22.46 -17.23 16.48
N PHE A 82 -22.73 -17.63 15.24
CA PHE A 82 -24.00 -18.26 14.90
C PHE A 82 -23.96 -19.79 14.85
N GLY A 83 -22.76 -20.39 14.72
CA GLY A 83 -22.60 -21.85 14.71
C GLY A 83 -23.63 -22.55 13.82
N ASN A 84 -24.46 -23.39 14.41
CA ASN A 84 -25.56 -24.10 13.74
C ASN A 84 -26.90 -23.39 13.82
N THR A 85 -26.97 -22.18 14.42
CA THR A 85 -28.25 -21.44 14.56
C THR A 85 -28.67 -20.76 13.25
N LEU A 86 -27.74 -20.53 12.34
CA LEU A 86 -27.98 -20.06 10.97
C LEU A 86 -27.50 -21.10 9.95
N ARG A 87 -28.30 -21.29 8.91
CA ARG A 87 -27.91 -22.12 7.75
C ARG A 87 -26.75 -21.47 7.00
N GLU A 88 -25.96 -22.25 6.29
CA GLU A 88 -24.82 -21.74 5.51
C GLU A 88 -25.21 -20.66 4.49
N ALA A 89 -26.38 -20.80 3.86
CA ALA A 89 -26.90 -19.78 2.94
C ALA A 89 -27.20 -18.44 3.66
N GLU A 90 -27.75 -18.48 4.88
CA GLU A 90 -28.04 -17.27 5.66
C GLU A 90 -26.77 -16.59 6.15
N LYS A 91 -25.79 -17.37 6.61
CA LYS A 91 -24.46 -16.82 6.96
C LYS A 91 -23.76 -16.17 5.75
N LYS A 92 -23.86 -16.80 4.58
CA LYS A 92 -23.32 -16.28 3.33
C LYS A 92 -23.98 -14.96 2.95
N GLU A 93 -25.31 -14.86 3.05
CA GLU A 93 -26.05 -13.63 2.80
C GLU A 93 -25.69 -12.52 3.77
N LEU A 94 -25.58 -12.84 5.07
CA LEU A 94 -25.14 -11.88 6.08
C LEU A 94 -23.71 -11.37 5.82
N CYS A 95 -22.78 -12.26 5.46
CA CYS A 95 -21.43 -11.86 5.07
C CYS A 95 -21.44 -10.94 3.85
N THR A 96 -22.20 -11.28 2.80
CA THR A 96 -22.31 -10.43 1.59
C THR A 96 -22.90 -9.06 1.92
N LEU A 97 -23.89 -9.01 2.81
CA LEU A 97 -24.46 -7.74 3.30
C LEU A 97 -23.40 -6.91 4.04
N ILE A 98 -22.61 -7.54 4.91
CA ILE A 98 -21.55 -6.84 5.63
C ILE A 98 -20.49 -6.29 4.66
N TYR A 99 -20.16 -7.01 3.57
CA TYR A 99 -19.15 -6.57 2.61
C TYR A 99 -19.66 -5.47 1.66
N TYR A 100 -20.92 -5.56 1.22
CA TYR A 100 -21.53 -4.70 0.20
C TYR A 100 -22.94 -4.24 0.61
N PRO A 101 -23.05 -3.45 1.70
CA PRO A 101 -24.37 -3.16 2.28
C PRO A 101 -25.30 -2.40 1.34
N GLU A 102 -24.80 -1.40 0.61
CA GLU A 102 -25.62 -0.58 -0.28
C GLU A 102 -26.22 -1.40 -1.40
N GLU A 103 -25.38 -2.15 -2.12
CA GLU A 103 -25.78 -2.94 -3.28
C GLU A 103 -26.66 -4.15 -2.87
N LYS A 104 -26.30 -4.80 -1.75
CA LYS A 104 -27.05 -5.96 -1.26
C LYS A 104 -28.43 -5.56 -0.78
N LEU A 105 -28.58 -4.41 -0.10
CA LEU A 105 -29.88 -3.86 0.29
C LEU A 105 -30.80 -3.63 -0.91
N GLN A 106 -30.27 -3.10 -2.02
CA GLN A 106 -31.06 -2.92 -3.26
C GLN A 106 -31.59 -4.25 -3.78
N LEU A 107 -30.76 -5.30 -3.82
CA LEU A 107 -31.17 -6.63 -4.26
C LEU A 107 -32.21 -7.26 -3.32
N VAL A 108 -32.04 -7.11 -2.01
CA VAL A 108 -32.99 -7.62 -1.00
C VAL A 108 -34.34 -6.93 -1.17
N LYS A 109 -34.37 -5.60 -1.28
CA LYS A 109 -35.62 -4.82 -1.45
C LYS A 109 -36.38 -5.18 -2.73
N ALA A 110 -35.68 -5.65 -3.75
CA ALA A 110 -36.34 -6.07 -5.01
C ALA A 110 -37.00 -7.46 -4.91
N ARG A 111 -36.56 -8.33 -3.99
CA ARG A 111 -37.02 -9.71 -3.90
C ARG A 111 -37.82 -10.05 -2.63
N GLU A 112 -37.56 -9.34 -1.52
CA GLU A 112 -38.16 -9.64 -0.22
C GLU A 112 -39.56 -9.11 -0.13
N LYS A 113 -40.47 -9.96 0.34
CA LYS A 113 -41.91 -9.63 0.45
C LYS A 113 -42.26 -8.96 1.77
N ASP A 114 -41.58 -9.34 2.84
CA ASP A 114 -41.74 -8.78 4.19
C ASP A 114 -40.44 -8.16 4.65
N LEU A 115 -40.27 -6.90 4.27
CA LEU A 115 -39.06 -6.14 4.58
C LEU A 115 -38.93 -5.84 6.07
N ASP A 116 -40.03 -5.64 6.78
CA ASP A 116 -40.00 -5.28 8.20
C ASP A 116 -39.49 -6.45 9.04
N ASP A 117 -39.94 -7.67 8.74
CA ASP A 117 -39.45 -8.89 9.40
C ASP A 117 -37.97 -9.15 9.04
N TRP A 118 -37.62 -8.97 7.76
CA TRP A 118 -36.22 -9.10 7.33
C TRP A 118 -35.30 -8.10 8.03
N TYR A 119 -35.72 -6.82 8.16
CA TYR A 119 -34.97 -5.81 8.90
C TYR A 119 -34.80 -6.19 10.36
N LEU A 120 -35.84 -6.66 11.02
CA LEU A 120 -35.82 -7.07 12.43
C LEU A 120 -34.77 -8.17 12.66
N ILE A 121 -34.81 -9.23 11.85
CA ILE A 121 -33.86 -10.34 11.92
C ILE A 121 -32.43 -9.87 11.64
N THR A 122 -32.23 -9.13 10.57
CA THR A 122 -30.91 -8.68 10.12
C THR A 122 -30.25 -7.74 11.11
N LEU A 123 -30.98 -6.76 11.65
CA LEU A 123 -30.47 -5.84 12.67
C LEU A 123 -30.02 -6.56 13.93
N ASN A 124 -30.81 -7.54 14.39
CA ASN A 124 -30.45 -8.38 15.55
C ASN A 124 -29.16 -9.19 15.27
N GLN A 125 -28.99 -9.71 14.06
CA GLN A 125 -27.76 -10.42 13.66
C GLN A 125 -26.55 -9.48 13.64
N LEU A 126 -26.69 -8.30 13.02
CA LEU A 126 -25.61 -7.30 12.94
C LEU A 126 -25.21 -6.79 14.34
N VAL A 127 -26.17 -6.57 15.25
CA VAL A 127 -25.85 -6.19 16.64
C VAL A 127 -24.93 -7.23 17.29
N LYS A 128 -25.23 -8.54 17.16
CA LYS A 128 -24.38 -9.62 17.72
C LYS A 128 -22.97 -9.61 17.11
N VAL A 129 -22.86 -9.41 15.79
CA VAL A 129 -21.54 -9.31 15.13
C VAL A 129 -20.78 -8.09 15.62
N CYS A 130 -21.44 -6.92 15.69
CA CYS A 130 -20.84 -5.69 16.22
C CYS A 130 -20.38 -5.83 17.67
N GLN A 131 -21.17 -6.45 18.55
CA GLN A 131 -20.79 -6.74 19.93
C GLN A 131 -19.50 -7.57 19.99
N ASN A 132 -19.39 -8.62 19.17
CA ASN A 132 -18.20 -9.47 19.11
C ASN A 132 -16.96 -8.69 18.65
N VAL A 133 -17.03 -7.96 17.53
CA VAL A 133 -15.88 -7.24 16.99
C VAL A 133 -15.45 -6.07 17.87
N SER A 134 -16.40 -5.44 18.60
CA SER A 134 -16.12 -4.31 19.49
C SER A 134 -15.54 -4.71 20.84
N SER A 135 -15.70 -5.97 21.25
CA SER A 135 -15.36 -6.46 22.62
C SER A 135 -13.88 -6.27 23.00
N LYS A 136 -12.98 -6.18 22.02
CA LYS A 136 -11.54 -5.98 22.22
C LYS A 136 -11.12 -4.50 22.32
N TYR A 137 -12.06 -3.55 22.20
CA TYR A 137 -11.77 -2.12 22.19
C TYR A 137 -12.42 -1.38 23.35
N THR A 138 -11.91 -0.18 23.66
CA THR A 138 -12.57 0.73 24.61
C THR A 138 -13.85 1.27 24.02
N ARG A 139 -14.82 1.60 24.88
CA ARG A 139 -16.06 2.29 24.48
C ARG A 139 -15.77 3.59 23.73
N SER A 140 -14.74 4.34 24.16
CA SER A 140 -14.31 5.58 23.49
C SER A 140 -13.85 5.36 22.07
N LYS A 141 -13.03 4.30 21.81
CA LYS A 141 -12.58 3.96 20.46
C LYS A 141 -13.75 3.55 19.56
N VAL A 142 -14.65 2.72 20.07
CA VAL A 142 -15.87 2.31 19.35
C VAL A 142 -16.71 3.54 19.01
N ARG A 143 -16.98 4.43 20.00
CA ARG A 143 -17.75 5.65 19.79
C ARG A 143 -17.18 6.57 18.70
N LYS A 144 -15.86 6.76 18.70
CA LYS A 144 -15.16 7.57 17.67
C LYS A 144 -15.23 6.95 16.26
N SER A 145 -15.57 5.66 16.18
CA SER A 145 -15.72 4.92 14.91
C SER A 145 -17.14 4.96 14.36
N LEU A 146 -18.09 5.48 15.15
CA LEU A 146 -19.51 5.51 14.81
C LEU A 146 -19.87 6.80 14.06
N PRO A 147 -20.80 6.75 13.09
CA PRO A 147 -21.38 7.94 12.51
C PRO A 147 -22.13 8.75 13.58
N ALA A 148 -21.98 10.08 13.55
CA ALA A 148 -22.49 10.96 14.61
C ALA A 148 -24.01 10.79 14.86
N GLU A 149 -24.78 10.60 13.78
CA GLU A 149 -26.25 10.46 13.83
C GLU A 149 -26.73 9.19 14.53
N PHE A 150 -25.96 8.10 14.50
CA PHE A 150 -26.34 6.81 15.11
C PHE A 150 -25.53 6.45 16.35
N SER A 151 -24.58 7.30 16.73
CA SER A 151 -23.58 6.99 17.76
C SER A 151 -24.24 6.58 19.09
N TYR A 152 -25.25 7.33 19.56
CA TYR A 152 -25.95 7.01 20.79
C TYR A 152 -26.69 5.67 20.69
N ILE A 153 -27.50 5.48 19.64
CA ILE A 153 -28.34 4.29 19.49
C ILE A 153 -27.50 3.02 19.36
N ILE A 154 -26.42 3.07 18.56
CA ILE A 154 -25.52 1.92 18.40
C ILE A 154 -24.80 1.61 19.72
N GLN A 155 -24.39 2.61 20.49
CA GLN A 155 -23.79 2.38 21.81
C GLN A 155 -24.75 1.66 22.75
N GLU A 156 -26.04 2.05 22.82
CA GLU A 156 -27.04 1.37 23.61
C GLU A 156 -27.15 -0.10 23.19
N LEU A 157 -27.28 -0.38 21.89
CA LEU A 157 -27.38 -1.74 21.35
C LEU A 157 -26.14 -2.61 21.62
N LEU A 158 -24.96 -2.01 21.66
CA LEU A 158 -23.70 -2.73 21.89
C LEU A 158 -23.46 -3.07 23.37
N HIS A 159 -23.94 -2.26 24.28
CA HIS A 159 -23.61 -2.38 25.70
C HIS A 159 -24.70 -3.00 26.56
N GLU A 160 -25.94 -3.05 26.06
CA GLU A 160 -27.01 -3.69 26.77
C GLU A 160 -26.96 -5.22 26.61
N SER A 161 -27.11 -5.91 27.73
CA SER A 161 -27.14 -7.36 27.76
C SER A 161 -28.56 -7.85 27.44
N SER A 162 -28.71 -8.68 26.42
CA SER A 162 -29.98 -9.32 26.08
C SER A 162 -30.40 -10.46 27.04
N ILE A 163 -29.64 -10.65 28.13
CA ILE A 163 -29.89 -11.75 29.07
C ILE A 163 -31.09 -11.44 29.99
N GLU A 164 -31.32 -10.15 30.28
CA GLU A 164 -32.45 -9.72 31.11
C GLU A 164 -33.72 -9.45 30.27
N PRO A 165 -34.90 -10.03 30.64
CA PRO A 165 -36.14 -9.86 29.85
C PRO A 165 -36.52 -8.41 29.56
N ASN A 166 -36.35 -7.52 30.53
CA ASN A 166 -36.70 -6.10 30.38
C ASN A 166 -35.79 -5.39 29.37
N LYS A 167 -34.52 -5.78 29.32
CA LYS A 167 -33.52 -5.21 28.35
C LYS A 167 -33.74 -5.76 26.96
N HIS A 168 -34.16 -7.00 26.82
CA HIS A 168 -34.55 -7.55 25.52
C HIS A 168 -35.74 -6.79 24.91
N ALA A 169 -36.76 -6.46 25.73
CA ALA A 169 -37.88 -5.62 25.30
C ALA A 169 -37.41 -4.22 24.85
N TYR A 170 -36.48 -3.61 25.61
CA TYR A 170 -35.92 -2.32 25.29
C TYR A 170 -35.17 -2.33 23.93
N ILE A 171 -34.32 -3.31 23.70
CA ILE A 171 -33.60 -3.47 22.41
C ILE A 171 -34.61 -3.64 21.26
N ASN A 172 -35.64 -4.47 21.43
CA ASN A 172 -36.66 -4.69 20.41
C ASN A 172 -37.44 -3.41 20.08
N VAL A 173 -37.72 -2.56 21.06
CA VAL A 173 -38.37 -1.26 20.83
C VAL A 173 -37.46 -0.33 20.03
N ILE A 174 -36.15 -0.29 20.31
CA ILE A 174 -35.22 0.50 19.54
C ILE A 174 -35.22 0.02 18.09
N ILE A 175 -35.06 -1.28 17.85
CA ILE A 175 -34.99 -1.84 16.49
C ILE A 175 -36.30 -1.60 15.73
N SER A 176 -37.45 -1.85 16.34
CA SER A 176 -38.76 -1.60 15.72
C SER A 176 -38.97 -0.11 15.40
N THR A 177 -38.45 0.79 16.25
CA THR A 177 -38.53 2.23 16.01
C THR A 177 -37.64 2.65 14.83
N ILE A 178 -36.45 2.07 14.68
CA ILE A 178 -35.57 2.29 13.52
C ILE A 178 -36.32 1.88 12.23
N ILE A 179 -37.03 0.76 12.23
CA ILE A 179 -37.80 0.26 11.08
C ILE A 179 -39.01 1.20 10.80
N THR A 180 -39.80 1.51 11.77
CA THR A 180 -41.00 2.35 11.62
C THR A 180 -40.68 3.79 11.20
N THR A 181 -39.51 4.31 11.57
CA THR A 181 -38.99 5.61 11.15
C THR A 181 -38.31 5.59 9.76
N LYS A 182 -38.29 4.42 9.10
CA LYS A 182 -37.66 4.19 7.78
C LYS A 182 -36.17 4.51 7.71
N ARG A 183 -35.44 4.27 8.82
CA ARG A 183 -33.98 4.48 8.91
C ARG A 183 -33.19 3.17 8.89
N ALA A 184 -33.86 2.02 8.62
CA ALA A 184 -33.24 0.70 8.68
C ALA A 184 -32.06 0.54 7.70
N ASP A 185 -32.19 1.06 6.46
CA ASP A 185 -31.11 0.98 5.46
C ASP A 185 -29.84 1.68 5.93
N ASP A 186 -29.97 2.96 6.31
CA ASP A 186 -28.84 3.77 6.78
C ASP A 186 -28.18 3.14 8.02
N PHE A 187 -29.01 2.59 8.89
CA PHE A 187 -28.54 1.94 10.12
C PHE A 187 -27.77 0.63 9.84
N ILE A 188 -28.27 -0.20 8.91
CA ILE A 188 -27.59 -1.41 8.44
C ILE A 188 -26.24 -1.05 7.82
N ILE A 189 -26.20 -0.06 6.94
CA ILE A 189 -24.95 0.43 6.32
C ILE A 189 -23.96 0.88 7.39
N ALA A 190 -24.41 1.66 8.37
CA ALA A 190 -23.57 2.11 9.47
C ALA A 190 -23.00 0.95 10.30
N MET A 191 -23.81 -0.05 10.60
CA MET A 191 -23.38 -1.25 11.33
C MET A 191 -22.38 -2.10 10.54
N CYS A 192 -22.62 -2.30 9.24
CA CYS A 192 -21.71 -3.04 8.36
C CYS A 192 -20.34 -2.34 8.25
N ASN A 193 -20.33 -1.03 8.05
CA ASN A 193 -19.11 -0.22 8.00
C ASN A 193 -18.36 -0.26 9.35
N LEU A 194 -19.07 -0.25 10.47
CA LEU A 194 -18.47 -0.41 11.80
C LEU A 194 -17.81 -1.79 11.96
N ILE A 195 -18.46 -2.87 11.52
CA ILE A 195 -17.90 -4.23 11.57
C ILE A 195 -16.60 -4.30 10.77
N GLN A 196 -16.60 -3.79 9.53
CA GLN A 196 -15.41 -3.75 8.69
C GLN A 196 -14.27 -2.97 9.39
N ARG A 197 -14.56 -1.77 9.87
CA ARG A 197 -13.59 -0.88 10.53
C ARG A 197 -12.99 -1.47 11.81
N LEU A 198 -13.78 -2.17 12.62
CA LEU A 198 -13.30 -2.77 13.87
C LEU A 198 -12.64 -4.13 13.69
N THR A 199 -12.76 -4.76 12.53
CA THR A 199 -12.12 -6.06 12.27
C THR A 199 -10.64 -5.90 11.98
N ILE A 200 -10.23 -4.88 11.22
CA ILE A 200 -8.84 -4.52 10.94
C ILE A 200 -8.52 -3.25 11.74
N ASP A 201 -7.55 -3.32 12.65
CA ASP A 201 -7.13 -2.18 13.47
C ASP A 201 -6.09 -1.31 12.75
N SER A 202 -5.12 -1.94 12.08
CA SER A 202 -4.09 -1.28 11.28
C SER A 202 -3.88 -2.04 9.97
N LEU A 203 -3.65 -1.28 8.92
CA LEU A 203 -3.37 -1.79 7.57
C LEU A 203 -1.99 -1.32 7.14
N HIS A 204 -1.11 -2.27 6.81
CA HIS A 204 0.23 -2.00 6.30
C HIS A 204 0.28 -2.38 4.82
N ILE A 205 0.61 -1.42 3.95
CA ILE A 205 0.79 -1.65 2.52
C ILE A 205 2.29 -1.63 2.21
N VAL A 206 2.84 -2.79 1.87
CA VAL A 206 4.27 -2.94 1.65
C VAL A 206 4.62 -2.70 0.18
N GLY A 207 4.10 -1.60 -0.38
CA GLY A 207 4.42 -1.05 -1.69
C GLY A 207 3.68 -1.64 -2.88
N ASP A 208 3.96 -1.01 -4.02
CA ASP A 208 3.46 -1.32 -5.35
C ASP A 208 1.91 -1.29 -5.46
N ILE A 209 1.37 -0.09 -5.22
CA ILE A 209 -0.04 0.22 -5.44
C ILE A 209 -0.32 0.44 -6.93
N TYR A 210 0.63 1.09 -7.62
CA TYR A 210 0.49 1.55 -8.98
C TYR A 210 0.86 0.51 -10.03
N ASP A 211 0.49 0.84 -11.26
CA ASP A 211 0.74 0.11 -12.51
C ASP A 211 0.06 -1.27 -12.61
N ARG A 212 0.08 -1.82 -13.81
CA ARG A 212 -0.43 -3.14 -14.24
C ARG A 212 -1.95 -3.26 -14.25
N GLY A 213 -2.65 -3.03 -13.15
CA GLY A 213 -4.12 -3.03 -13.08
C GLY A 213 -4.72 -1.63 -13.25
N PRO A 214 -6.03 -1.53 -13.54
CA PRO A 214 -6.65 -0.28 -14.00
C PRO A 214 -7.10 0.68 -12.90
N GLY A 215 -7.00 0.31 -11.64
CA GLY A 215 -7.69 1.03 -10.54
C GLY A 215 -6.79 1.58 -9.44
N ALA A 216 -5.51 1.90 -9.70
CA ALA A 216 -4.60 2.46 -8.69
C ALA A 216 -5.18 3.73 -8.03
N HIS A 217 -5.82 4.61 -8.80
CA HIS A 217 -6.48 5.80 -8.29
C HIS A 217 -7.67 5.49 -7.35
N ILE A 218 -8.40 4.39 -7.59
CA ILE A 218 -9.51 3.92 -6.73
C ILE A 218 -8.95 3.34 -5.43
N ILE A 219 -7.84 2.61 -5.50
CA ILE A 219 -7.14 2.10 -4.32
C ILE A 219 -6.65 3.25 -3.46
N MET A 220 -6.03 4.27 -4.05
CA MET A 220 -5.57 5.46 -3.34
C MET A 220 -6.73 6.25 -2.72
N ASP A 221 -7.86 6.41 -3.42
CA ASP A 221 -9.07 6.99 -2.83
C ASP A 221 -9.54 6.19 -1.59
N THR A 222 -9.47 4.85 -1.65
CA THR A 222 -9.82 3.98 -0.51
C THR A 222 -8.85 4.15 0.65
N LEU A 223 -7.54 4.13 0.39
CA LEU A 223 -6.50 4.26 1.41
C LEU A 223 -6.50 5.64 2.08
N CYS A 224 -6.57 6.72 1.31
CA CYS A 224 -6.60 8.09 1.85
C CYS A 224 -7.79 8.36 2.79
N ASN A 225 -8.85 7.55 2.71
CA ASN A 225 -10.01 7.59 3.59
C ASN A 225 -10.01 6.47 4.65
N TYR A 226 -8.97 5.61 4.66
CA TYR A 226 -8.89 4.52 5.61
C TYR A 226 -8.52 5.02 7.01
N HIS A 227 -9.03 4.36 8.05
CA HIS A 227 -8.96 4.88 9.42
C HIS A 227 -7.56 4.79 10.07
N ASN A 228 -6.73 3.83 9.67
CA ASN A 228 -5.37 3.66 10.18
C ASN A 228 -4.56 2.78 9.23
N PHE A 229 -3.58 3.38 8.54
CA PHE A 229 -2.74 2.67 7.58
C PHE A 229 -1.38 3.35 7.45
N ASP A 230 -0.43 2.62 6.91
CA ASP A 230 0.86 3.12 6.44
C ASP A 230 1.27 2.41 5.13
N ILE A 231 2.26 3.00 4.46
CA ILE A 231 2.74 2.52 3.16
C ILE A 231 4.26 2.51 3.17
N GLN A 232 4.89 1.39 2.83
CA GLN A 232 6.30 1.35 2.46
C GLN A 232 6.39 1.44 0.96
N TRP A 233 7.00 2.51 0.43
CA TRP A 233 7.00 2.81 -1.00
C TRP A 233 7.64 1.70 -1.82
N GLY A 234 6.92 1.23 -2.86
CA GLY A 234 7.44 0.34 -3.88
C GLY A 234 8.10 1.08 -5.03
N ASN A 235 8.77 0.35 -5.93
CA ASN A 235 9.42 0.97 -7.07
C ASN A 235 8.41 1.58 -8.07
N HIS A 236 7.22 1.00 -8.22
CA HIS A 236 6.16 1.60 -9.03
C HIS A 236 5.57 2.85 -8.37
N ASP A 237 5.44 2.87 -7.04
CA ASP A 237 4.99 4.06 -6.31
C ASP A 237 5.98 5.21 -6.47
N ILE A 238 7.28 4.94 -6.32
CA ILE A 238 8.35 5.93 -6.51
C ILE A 238 8.36 6.49 -7.93
N LEU A 239 8.09 5.66 -8.93
CA LEU A 239 7.99 6.12 -10.32
C LEU A 239 6.87 7.16 -10.48
N TRP A 240 5.68 6.91 -9.91
CA TRP A 240 4.57 7.86 -9.91
C TRP A 240 4.85 9.11 -9.07
N MET A 241 5.54 8.95 -7.93
CA MET A 241 5.98 10.07 -7.09
C MET A 241 6.96 10.96 -7.87
N GLY A 242 7.91 10.37 -8.62
CA GLY A 242 8.82 11.10 -9.49
C GLY A 242 8.10 11.86 -10.62
N ALA A 243 7.13 11.22 -11.26
CA ALA A 243 6.29 11.84 -12.27
C ALA A 243 5.51 13.05 -11.70
N ALA A 244 4.93 12.89 -10.52
CA ALA A 244 4.20 13.97 -9.84
C ALA A 244 5.12 15.08 -9.27
N SER A 245 6.42 14.81 -9.14
CA SER A 245 7.43 15.82 -8.80
C SER A 245 7.90 16.62 -10.03
N GLY A 246 7.51 16.21 -11.25
CA GLY A 246 7.88 16.85 -12.49
C GLY A 246 9.14 16.26 -13.16
N ASN A 247 9.55 15.03 -12.82
CA ASN A 247 10.61 14.34 -13.55
C ASN A 247 10.08 13.77 -14.87
N ASP A 248 10.50 14.32 -16.01
CA ASP A 248 9.99 13.95 -17.34
C ASP A 248 10.33 12.50 -17.73
N SER A 249 11.46 11.97 -17.28
CA SER A 249 11.80 10.55 -17.48
C SER A 249 10.84 9.63 -16.70
N CYS A 250 10.46 10.01 -15.48
CA CYS A 250 9.44 9.29 -14.72
C CYS A 250 8.06 9.41 -15.37
N ILE A 251 7.69 10.59 -15.86
CA ILE A 251 6.42 10.81 -16.59
C ILE A 251 6.35 9.89 -17.82
N ALA A 252 7.43 9.85 -18.63
CA ALA A 252 7.50 8.99 -19.81
C ALA A 252 7.39 7.51 -19.45
N ASN A 253 8.05 7.07 -18.37
CA ASN A 253 7.97 5.71 -17.86
C ASN A 253 6.56 5.34 -17.39
N VAL A 254 5.87 6.22 -16.63
CA VAL A 254 4.48 6.02 -16.19
C VAL A 254 3.55 5.82 -17.39
N ILE A 255 3.66 6.68 -18.40
CA ILE A 255 2.84 6.58 -19.60
C ILE A 255 3.14 5.30 -20.37
N ARG A 256 4.44 4.97 -20.56
CA ARG A 256 4.86 3.72 -21.21
C ARG A 256 4.30 2.49 -20.49
N MET A 257 4.35 2.46 -19.16
CA MET A 257 3.81 1.35 -18.36
C MET A 257 2.29 1.25 -18.53
N SER A 258 1.58 2.37 -18.51
CA SER A 258 0.13 2.40 -18.73
C SER A 258 -0.23 1.91 -20.15
N MET A 259 0.52 2.28 -21.18
CA MET A 259 0.34 1.77 -22.56
C MET A 259 0.61 0.25 -22.62
N ARG A 260 1.70 -0.21 -21.98
CA ARG A 260 2.07 -1.62 -21.98
C ARG A 260 1.01 -2.54 -21.42
N TYR A 261 0.26 -2.09 -20.40
CA TYR A 261 -0.80 -2.87 -19.75
C TYR A 261 -2.22 -2.44 -20.16
N GLY A 262 -2.35 -1.47 -21.06
CA GLY A 262 -3.65 -0.99 -21.52
C GLY A 262 -4.45 -0.23 -20.48
N ASN A 263 -3.80 0.44 -19.53
CA ASN A 263 -4.43 1.09 -18.38
C ASN A 263 -4.55 2.61 -18.53
N LEU A 264 -4.90 3.09 -19.72
CA LEU A 264 -5.05 4.52 -20.00
C LEU A 264 -6.09 5.20 -19.11
N GLY A 265 -7.15 4.48 -18.73
CA GLY A 265 -8.19 4.99 -17.83
C GLY A 265 -7.65 5.47 -16.49
N THR A 266 -6.55 4.91 -15.99
CA THR A 266 -5.90 5.43 -14.77
C THR A 266 -5.36 6.84 -14.99
N LEU A 267 -4.74 7.11 -16.14
CA LEU A 267 -4.22 8.43 -16.49
C LEU A 267 -5.35 9.41 -16.83
N GLU A 268 -6.21 9.07 -17.77
CA GLU A 268 -7.23 9.96 -18.34
C GLU A 268 -8.41 10.14 -17.37
N ASP A 269 -9.12 9.07 -17.06
CA ASP A 269 -10.32 9.13 -16.21
C ASP A 269 -9.96 9.28 -14.72
N GLY A 270 -8.89 8.62 -14.29
CA GLY A 270 -8.45 8.61 -12.89
C GLY A 270 -7.82 9.93 -12.46
N TYR A 271 -6.87 10.44 -13.22
CA TYR A 271 -6.06 11.62 -12.86
C TYR A 271 -6.27 12.83 -13.78
N GLY A 272 -7.05 12.70 -14.85
CA GLY A 272 -7.31 13.80 -15.80
C GLY A 272 -6.07 14.18 -16.62
N ILE A 273 -5.15 13.25 -16.86
CA ILE A 273 -3.95 13.47 -17.67
C ILE A 273 -4.35 13.47 -19.14
N ASN A 274 -4.09 14.55 -19.86
CA ASN A 274 -4.44 14.69 -21.27
C ASN A 274 -3.38 13.99 -22.16
N LEU A 275 -3.75 12.88 -22.76
CA LEU A 275 -2.91 12.13 -23.69
C LEU A 275 -3.14 12.49 -25.18
N LEU A 276 -4.07 13.39 -25.51
CA LEU A 276 -4.34 13.81 -26.90
C LEU A 276 -3.10 14.34 -27.63
N PRO A 277 -2.21 15.14 -27.02
CA PRO A 277 -0.96 15.55 -27.68
C PRO A 277 -0.08 14.36 -28.11
N LEU A 278 0.02 13.33 -27.27
CA LEU A 278 0.78 12.12 -27.59
C LEU A 278 0.09 11.31 -28.70
N ALA A 279 -1.24 11.22 -28.66
CA ALA A 279 -2.01 10.53 -29.70
C ALA A 279 -1.82 11.19 -31.08
N THR A 280 -1.89 12.53 -31.14
CA THR A 280 -1.68 13.30 -32.38
C THR A 280 -0.26 13.09 -32.90
N PHE A 281 0.76 13.30 -32.06
CA PHE A 281 2.15 13.09 -32.42
C PHE A 281 2.41 11.67 -32.93
N ALA A 282 1.87 10.65 -32.26
CA ALA A 282 2.06 9.27 -32.66
C ALA A 282 1.42 8.92 -34.00
N MET A 283 0.22 9.45 -34.27
CA MET A 283 -0.46 9.26 -35.56
C MET A 283 0.29 9.90 -36.71
N ASP A 284 0.86 11.09 -36.52
CA ASP A 284 1.60 11.81 -37.55
C ASP A 284 2.97 11.16 -37.79
N THR A 285 3.70 10.80 -36.72
CA THR A 285 5.08 10.29 -36.78
C THR A 285 5.14 8.82 -37.24
N TYR A 286 4.19 8.00 -36.81
CA TYR A 286 4.15 6.54 -37.02
C TYR A 286 2.95 6.10 -37.87
N ALA A 287 2.46 6.95 -38.77
CA ALA A 287 1.27 6.71 -39.60
C ALA A 287 1.29 5.35 -40.31
N ASP A 288 2.40 5.01 -40.95
CA ASP A 288 2.62 3.79 -41.72
C ASP A 288 3.29 2.65 -40.94
N ASP A 289 3.66 2.90 -39.70
CA ASP A 289 4.31 1.90 -38.84
C ASP A 289 3.27 1.06 -38.09
N PRO A 290 3.28 -0.27 -38.22
CA PRO A 290 2.40 -1.15 -37.45
C PRO A 290 2.79 -1.22 -35.96
N CYS A 291 4.01 -0.82 -35.56
CA CYS A 291 4.55 -0.80 -34.20
C CYS A 291 4.31 -2.11 -33.41
N THR A 292 4.30 -3.26 -34.07
CA THR A 292 3.79 -4.54 -33.52
C THR A 292 4.43 -5.00 -32.23
N ILE A 293 5.72 -4.69 -32.02
CA ILE A 293 6.44 -5.05 -30.80
C ILE A 293 5.99 -4.27 -29.56
N PHE A 294 5.23 -3.19 -29.76
CA PHE A 294 4.67 -2.34 -28.73
C PHE A 294 3.21 -2.64 -28.41
N MET A 295 2.67 -3.74 -28.95
CA MET A 295 1.31 -4.20 -28.64
C MET A 295 1.14 -4.34 -27.12
N PRO A 296 0.03 -3.80 -26.53
CA PRO A 296 -0.24 -3.95 -25.12
C PRO A 296 -0.33 -5.41 -24.68
N LYS A 297 0.21 -5.69 -23.49
CA LYS A 297 0.05 -7.00 -22.82
C LYS A 297 -1.21 -6.97 -21.97
N MET A 298 -2.33 -7.32 -22.56
CA MET A 298 -3.63 -7.33 -21.90
C MET A 298 -4.38 -8.62 -22.23
N ASN A 299 -5.35 -8.98 -21.37
CA ASN A 299 -6.29 -10.03 -21.73
C ASN A 299 -7.34 -9.42 -22.68
N PHE A 300 -7.25 -9.74 -23.96
CA PHE A 300 -8.16 -9.20 -24.99
C PHE A 300 -9.62 -9.60 -24.77
N ALA A 301 -9.91 -10.64 -23.97
CA ALA A 301 -11.28 -11.02 -23.63
C ALA A 301 -11.97 -9.99 -22.70
N ASP A 302 -11.19 -9.25 -21.91
CA ASP A 302 -11.68 -8.23 -20.99
C ASP A 302 -11.56 -6.80 -21.58
N ALA A 303 -10.94 -6.66 -22.76
CA ALA A 303 -10.63 -5.38 -23.36
C ALA A 303 -11.73 -4.90 -24.33
N HIS A 304 -12.24 -3.70 -24.10
CA HIS A 304 -13.23 -3.04 -24.97
C HIS A 304 -12.59 -2.20 -26.09
N TYR A 305 -11.33 -2.48 -26.48
CA TYR A 305 -10.66 -1.73 -27.54
C TYR A 305 -10.93 -2.30 -28.93
N ASN A 306 -11.34 -1.44 -29.87
CA ASN A 306 -11.39 -1.80 -31.25
C ASN A 306 -9.99 -1.75 -31.92
N GLU A 307 -9.83 -2.30 -33.11
CA GLU A 307 -8.55 -2.38 -33.82
C GLU A 307 -7.88 -1.00 -34.03
N LYS A 308 -8.67 0.03 -34.30
CA LYS A 308 -8.14 1.40 -34.51
C LYS A 308 -7.56 1.98 -33.22
N THR A 309 -8.29 1.83 -32.12
CA THR A 309 -7.82 2.26 -30.80
C THR A 309 -6.59 1.48 -30.40
N LEU A 310 -6.56 0.18 -30.62
CA LEU A 310 -5.42 -0.66 -30.29
C LEU A 310 -4.17 -0.26 -31.11
N ARG A 311 -4.33 0.03 -32.41
CA ARG A 311 -3.26 0.54 -33.25
C ARG A 311 -2.73 1.87 -32.72
N LEU A 312 -3.60 2.81 -32.37
CA LEU A 312 -3.20 4.09 -31.80
C LEU A 312 -2.42 3.92 -30.48
N ILE A 313 -2.91 3.11 -29.57
CA ILE A 313 -2.19 2.82 -28.31
C ILE A 313 -0.80 2.24 -28.60
N THR A 314 -0.68 1.37 -29.61
CA THR A 314 0.60 0.75 -29.99
C THR A 314 1.58 1.80 -30.54
N GLN A 315 1.11 2.74 -31.36
CA GLN A 315 1.90 3.88 -31.88
C GLN A 315 2.32 4.84 -30.76
N MET A 316 1.38 5.20 -29.85
CA MET A 316 1.67 6.03 -28.67
C MET A 316 2.71 5.37 -27.76
N HIS A 317 2.63 4.05 -27.60
CA HIS A 317 3.54 3.28 -26.81
C HIS A 317 4.97 3.34 -27.37
N LYS A 318 5.12 3.18 -28.69
CA LYS A 318 6.42 3.35 -29.36
C LYS A 318 6.96 4.77 -29.19
N ALA A 319 6.13 5.78 -29.48
CA ALA A 319 6.50 7.18 -29.39
C ALA A 319 7.05 7.54 -28.01
N ILE A 320 6.30 7.26 -26.95
CA ILE A 320 6.74 7.59 -25.59
C ILE A 320 7.95 6.77 -25.13
N THR A 321 8.14 5.54 -25.66
CA THR A 321 9.30 4.71 -25.36
C THR A 321 10.58 5.31 -25.93
N ILE A 322 10.56 5.83 -27.16
CA ILE A 322 11.72 6.50 -27.76
C ILE A 322 12.04 7.80 -27.03
N ILE A 323 11.02 8.61 -26.70
CA ILE A 323 11.19 9.83 -25.89
C ILE A 323 11.77 9.50 -24.53
N GLN A 324 11.30 8.44 -23.87
CA GLN A 324 11.86 7.97 -22.60
C GLN A 324 13.36 7.72 -22.67
N PHE A 325 13.85 7.00 -23.69
CA PHE A 325 15.28 6.72 -23.82
C PHE A 325 16.12 7.99 -24.02
N LYS A 326 15.58 9.00 -24.69
CA LYS A 326 16.24 10.30 -24.85
C LYS A 326 16.32 11.05 -23.52
N LEU A 327 15.21 11.13 -22.78
CA LEU A 327 15.14 11.80 -21.48
C LEU A 327 16.01 11.10 -20.42
N GLU A 328 16.05 9.76 -20.41
CA GLU A 328 16.90 8.99 -19.50
C GLU A 328 18.38 9.24 -19.77
N ALA A 329 18.79 9.37 -21.05
CA ALA A 329 20.17 9.69 -21.41
C ALA A 329 20.59 11.07 -20.91
N GLU A 330 19.69 12.06 -20.89
CA GLU A 330 19.99 13.38 -20.32
C GLU A 330 20.32 13.30 -18.82
N ILE A 331 19.61 12.45 -18.05
CA ILE A 331 19.92 12.20 -16.64
C ILE A 331 21.28 11.50 -16.51
N ILE A 332 21.53 10.47 -17.31
CA ILE A 332 22.79 9.71 -17.29
C ILE A 332 23.97 10.64 -17.57
N ASP A 333 23.86 11.54 -18.56
CA ASP A 333 24.92 12.48 -18.92
C ASP A 333 25.22 13.51 -17.83
N ARG A 334 24.21 14.03 -17.14
CA ARG A 334 24.42 14.98 -16.03
C ARG A 334 24.74 14.33 -14.69
N ARG A 335 24.56 12.98 -14.55
CA ARG A 335 24.83 12.21 -13.32
C ARG A 335 25.76 11.00 -13.57
N PRO A 336 26.99 11.22 -14.00
CA PRO A 336 27.95 10.12 -14.24
C PRO A 336 28.20 9.29 -12.97
N GLU A 337 27.98 9.86 -11.77
CA GLU A 337 28.08 9.15 -10.50
C GLU A 337 27.05 8.02 -10.32
N PHE A 338 25.99 7.98 -11.15
CA PHE A 338 25.03 6.87 -11.15
C PHE A 338 25.58 5.61 -11.84
N GLY A 339 26.68 5.73 -12.61
CA GLY A 339 27.35 4.60 -13.26
C GLY A 339 26.49 3.89 -14.30
N MET A 340 25.65 4.63 -15.03
CA MET A 340 24.64 4.07 -15.95
C MET A 340 24.92 4.36 -17.44
N GLU A 341 26.14 4.79 -17.81
CA GLU A 341 26.51 5.12 -19.21
C GLU A 341 26.29 3.93 -20.16
N ASN A 342 26.44 2.70 -19.66
CA ASN A 342 26.17 1.48 -20.42
C ASN A 342 24.68 1.31 -20.80
N ARG A 343 23.79 2.13 -20.26
CA ARG A 343 22.34 2.11 -20.60
C ARG A 343 21.96 3.07 -21.71
N LYS A 344 22.90 3.84 -22.22
CA LYS A 344 22.76 4.62 -23.45
C LYS A 344 22.87 3.69 -24.66
N LEU A 345 21.75 3.13 -25.10
CA LEU A 345 21.69 2.02 -26.06
C LEU A 345 21.34 2.47 -27.47
N LEU A 346 20.71 3.64 -27.68
CA LEU A 346 20.39 4.13 -29.02
C LEU A 346 21.69 4.42 -29.86
N GLU A 347 22.78 4.87 -29.24
CA GLU A 347 24.05 5.10 -29.90
C GLU A 347 24.77 3.81 -30.36
N LYS A 348 24.27 2.63 -29.91
CA LYS A 348 24.82 1.31 -30.27
C LYS A 348 24.07 0.67 -31.45
N ILE A 349 23.14 1.40 -32.04
CA ILE A 349 22.39 0.98 -33.23
C ILE A 349 23.16 1.40 -34.48
N ASP A 350 23.42 0.45 -35.35
CA ASP A 350 23.78 0.72 -36.75
C ASP A 350 22.45 0.83 -37.52
N PHE A 351 22.02 2.07 -37.75
CA PHE A 351 20.73 2.37 -38.38
C PHE A 351 20.66 1.94 -39.83
N ASP A 352 21.80 1.97 -40.55
CA ASP A 352 21.88 1.58 -41.96
C ASP A 352 21.71 0.07 -42.14
N ARG A 353 22.26 -0.72 -41.21
CA ARG A 353 22.21 -2.18 -41.25
C ARG A 353 21.05 -2.78 -40.41
N GLY A 354 20.39 -1.98 -39.61
CA GLY A 354 19.33 -2.42 -38.73
C GLY A 354 19.78 -3.40 -37.63
N VAL A 355 21.00 -3.20 -37.11
CA VAL A 355 21.60 -4.07 -36.08
C VAL A 355 21.96 -3.28 -34.83
N PHE A 356 21.87 -3.94 -33.70
CA PHE A 356 22.28 -3.45 -32.38
C PHE A 356 23.61 -4.11 -32.02
N VAL A 357 24.65 -3.30 -31.77
CA VAL A 357 25.99 -3.77 -31.42
C VAL A 357 26.22 -3.69 -29.94
N TYR A 358 26.28 -4.81 -29.24
CA TYR A 358 26.44 -4.86 -27.80
C TYR A 358 27.51 -5.87 -27.39
N GLU A 359 28.49 -5.43 -26.60
CA GLU A 359 29.65 -6.26 -26.16
C GLU A 359 30.38 -6.99 -27.30
N GLY A 360 30.51 -6.31 -28.45
CA GLY A 360 31.19 -6.86 -29.62
C GLY A 360 30.39 -7.89 -30.42
N LYS A 361 29.12 -8.08 -30.12
CA LYS A 361 28.18 -8.94 -30.87
C LYS A 361 27.11 -8.08 -31.56
N GLU A 362 26.68 -8.56 -32.73
CA GLU A 362 25.62 -7.94 -33.50
C GLU A 362 24.31 -8.70 -33.29
N TYR A 363 23.21 -7.94 -33.05
CA TYR A 363 21.87 -8.46 -32.89
C TYR A 363 20.94 -7.75 -33.88
N VAL A 364 20.20 -8.52 -34.67
CA VAL A 364 19.20 -7.96 -35.60
C VAL A 364 18.08 -7.33 -34.79
N LEU A 365 17.73 -6.08 -35.14
CA LEU A 365 16.61 -5.40 -34.51
C LEU A 365 15.26 -5.92 -35.03
N ARG A 366 14.29 -6.06 -34.14
CA ARG A 366 12.92 -6.46 -34.47
C ARG A 366 12.11 -5.30 -35.10
N ASP A 367 12.57 -4.09 -34.92
CA ASP A 367 12.01 -2.86 -35.46
C ASP A 367 13.15 -1.89 -35.75
N THR A 368 13.20 -1.38 -36.97
CA THR A 368 14.29 -0.50 -37.47
C THR A 368 13.75 0.89 -37.84
N ASN A 369 12.48 1.16 -37.59
CA ASN A 369 11.87 2.45 -37.91
C ASN A 369 11.99 3.43 -36.72
N PHE A 370 12.96 4.34 -36.81
CA PHE A 370 13.24 5.36 -35.80
C PHE A 370 13.18 6.78 -36.39
N PRO A 371 11.98 7.25 -36.81
CA PRO A 371 11.83 8.49 -37.59
C PRO A 371 12.28 9.75 -36.84
N THR A 372 12.33 9.73 -35.50
CA THR A 372 12.71 10.89 -34.67
C THR A 372 14.12 10.77 -34.11
N VAL A 373 14.86 9.71 -34.44
CA VAL A 373 16.25 9.50 -33.97
C VAL A 373 17.24 9.92 -35.02
N ASP A 374 18.03 10.94 -34.71
CA ASP A 374 19.18 11.33 -35.55
C ASP A 374 20.38 10.43 -35.19
N PRO A 375 20.90 9.63 -36.15
CA PRO A 375 22.08 8.78 -35.88
C PRO A 375 23.32 9.54 -35.39
N ALA A 376 23.47 10.80 -35.76
CA ALA A 376 24.58 11.64 -35.31
C ALA A 376 24.41 12.16 -33.87
N ASN A 377 23.17 12.26 -33.41
CA ASN A 377 22.83 12.66 -32.03
C ASN A 377 21.53 11.96 -31.55
N PRO A 378 21.63 10.66 -31.22
CA PRO A 378 20.44 9.81 -31.04
C PRO A 378 19.59 10.18 -29.84
N TYR A 379 20.08 10.97 -28.90
CA TYR A 379 19.35 11.37 -27.69
C TYR A 379 18.75 12.77 -27.76
N ARG A 380 19.01 13.51 -28.85
CA ARG A 380 18.41 14.83 -29.01
C ARG A 380 16.90 14.71 -29.28
N LEU A 381 16.09 15.38 -28.47
CA LEU A 381 14.67 15.54 -28.73
C LEU A 381 14.48 16.41 -30.01
N THR A 382 13.53 16.01 -30.86
CA THR A 382 13.04 16.92 -31.92
C THR A 382 12.24 18.07 -31.30
N GLU A 383 11.94 19.11 -32.07
CA GLU A 383 11.13 20.22 -31.56
C GLU A 383 9.73 19.75 -31.18
N GLU A 384 9.14 18.88 -32.03
CA GLU A 384 7.81 18.31 -31.79
C GLU A 384 7.79 17.41 -30.53
N GLU A 385 8.86 16.63 -30.30
CA GLU A 385 9.02 15.84 -29.08
C GLU A 385 9.13 16.72 -27.82
N ARG A 386 9.88 17.85 -27.93
CA ARG A 386 10.03 18.80 -26.81
C ARG A 386 8.69 19.43 -26.44
N GLU A 387 7.96 19.96 -27.44
CA GLU A 387 6.62 20.51 -27.22
C GLU A 387 5.65 19.47 -26.63
N LEU A 388 5.76 18.21 -27.04
CA LEU A 388 4.95 17.12 -26.49
C LEU A 388 5.27 16.88 -25.04
N VAL A 389 6.56 16.78 -24.67
CA VAL A 389 7.01 16.59 -23.29
C VAL A 389 6.51 17.73 -22.41
N GLU A 390 6.63 18.99 -22.84
CA GLU A 390 6.13 20.16 -22.10
C GLU A 390 4.60 20.09 -21.85
N LYS A 391 3.82 19.71 -22.85
CA LYS A 391 2.35 19.57 -22.73
C LYS A 391 1.96 18.47 -21.74
N ILE A 392 2.67 17.33 -21.79
CA ILE A 392 2.42 16.21 -20.88
C ILE A 392 2.86 16.58 -19.46
N HIS A 393 4.04 17.16 -19.31
CA HIS A 393 4.54 17.67 -18.03
C HIS A 393 3.50 18.59 -17.37
N TYR A 394 3.02 19.59 -18.11
CA TYR A 394 1.99 20.51 -17.63
C TYR A 394 0.74 19.76 -17.15
N SER A 395 0.30 18.71 -17.87
CA SER A 395 -0.86 17.92 -17.49
C SER A 395 -0.66 17.19 -16.15
N PHE A 396 0.52 16.57 -15.94
CA PHE A 396 0.85 15.92 -14.68
C PHE A 396 0.91 16.91 -13.52
N MET A 397 1.59 18.06 -13.71
CA MET A 397 1.77 19.07 -12.67
C MET A 397 0.46 19.77 -12.28
N ASN A 398 -0.58 19.71 -13.11
CA ASN A 398 -1.89 20.34 -12.81
C ASN A 398 -2.99 19.35 -12.39
N SER A 399 -2.67 18.07 -12.23
CA SER A 399 -3.62 17.07 -11.74
C SER A 399 -3.82 17.18 -10.22
N GLU A 400 -4.92 17.79 -9.78
CA GLU A 400 -5.21 17.97 -8.35
C GLU A 400 -5.43 16.64 -7.62
N LYS A 401 -6.03 15.65 -8.31
CA LYS A 401 -6.25 14.32 -7.72
C LYS A 401 -4.92 13.58 -7.54
N LEU A 402 -3.99 13.69 -8.50
CA LEU A 402 -2.65 13.12 -8.38
C LEU A 402 -1.90 13.76 -7.20
N LYS A 403 -1.91 15.09 -7.09
CA LYS A 403 -1.31 15.82 -5.96
C LYS A 403 -1.88 15.37 -4.61
N LYS A 404 -3.20 15.20 -4.51
CA LYS A 404 -3.85 14.69 -3.30
C LYS A 404 -3.32 13.30 -2.92
N HIS A 405 -3.23 12.38 -3.89
CA HIS A 405 -2.75 11.02 -3.65
C HIS A 405 -1.26 10.98 -3.31
N MET A 406 -0.43 11.81 -3.95
CA MET A 406 0.98 11.93 -3.60
C MET A 406 1.17 12.46 -2.17
N ARG A 407 0.43 13.49 -1.77
CA ARG A 407 0.44 13.96 -0.36
C ARG A 407 0.06 12.84 0.61
N CYS A 408 -0.88 11.98 0.27
CA CYS A 408 -1.25 10.80 1.06
C CYS A 408 -0.06 9.83 1.18
N LEU A 409 0.61 9.49 0.05
CA LEU A 409 1.82 8.66 0.05
C LEU A 409 2.94 9.24 0.91
N PHE A 410 3.17 10.55 0.85
CA PHE A 410 4.19 11.21 1.67
C PHE A 410 3.82 11.29 3.16
N THR A 411 2.54 11.46 3.46
CA THR A 411 2.06 11.60 4.85
C THR A 411 2.11 10.27 5.60
N TYR A 412 1.70 9.19 4.94
CA TYR A 412 1.55 7.87 5.55
C TYR A 412 2.62 6.88 5.11
N GLY A 413 3.58 7.30 4.29
CA GLY A 413 4.57 6.43 3.71
C GLY A 413 6.02 6.78 4.01
N GLY A 414 6.90 5.82 3.69
CA GLY A 414 8.34 5.91 3.79
C GLY A 414 9.03 4.72 3.14
N MET A 415 10.37 4.74 3.15
CA MET A 415 11.16 3.65 2.60
C MET A 415 11.07 2.36 3.42
N TYR A 416 10.82 2.46 4.71
CA TYR A 416 10.64 1.33 5.63
C TYR A 416 9.83 1.74 6.86
N LEU A 417 9.36 0.75 7.60
CA LEU A 417 8.72 0.91 8.91
C LEU A 417 9.18 -0.19 9.86
N VAL A 418 9.44 0.16 11.11
CA VAL A 418 9.54 -0.82 12.21
C VAL A 418 8.26 -0.71 13.03
N SER A 419 7.48 -1.78 13.11
CA SER A 419 6.23 -1.83 13.85
C SER A 419 6.11 -3.15 14.61
N ASN A 420 5.92 -3.08 15.91
CA ASN A 420 5.77 -4.24 16.79
C ASN A 420 6.85 -5.32 16.56
N SER A 421 8.10 -4.87 16.49
CA SER A 421 9.31 -5.67 16.20
C SER A 421 9.38 -6.26 14.80
N ASN A 422 8.46 -5.93 13.90
CA ASN A 422 8.54 -6.30 12.49
C ASN A 422 9.14 -5.16 11.67
N LEU A 423 10.05 -5.51 10.77
CA LEU A 423 10.66 -4.59 9.81
C LEU A 423 9.99 -4.76 8.45
N LEU A 424 9.36 -3.68 7.97
CA LEU A 424 8.67 -3.63 6.69
C LEU A 424 9.48 -2.79 5.72
N TYR A 425 9.73 -3.31 4.53
CA TYR A 425 10.25 -2.57 3.37
C TYR A 425 9.89 -3.33 2.08
N HIS A 426 9.75 -2.61 0.98
CA HIS A 426 9.19 -3.22 -0.23
C HIS A 426 10.12 -4.25 -0.86
N ALA A 427 11.37 -3.90 -1.22
CA ALA A 427 12.20 -4.73 -2.08
C ALA A 427 13.47 -5.26 -1.40
N SER A 428 14.51 -4.45 -1.20
CA SER A 428 15.79 -4.93 -0.72
C SER A 428 16.51 -3.97 0.24
N VAL A 429 17.48 -4.54 0.98
CA VAL A 429 18.56 -3.81 1.62
C VAL A 429 19.85 -4.29 0.92
N PRO A 430 20.51 -3.48 0.08
CA PRO A 430 21.63 -3.92 -0.76
C PRO A 430 22.79 -4.54 0.05
N LEU A 431 23.23 -5.72 -0.38
CA LEU A 431 24.29 -6.50 0.27
C LEU A 431 25.44 -6.81 -0.70
N ASN A 432 26.64 -6.97 -0.16
CA ASN A 432 27.76 -7.60 -0.82
C ASN A 432 27.63 -9.13 -0.80
N GLU A 433 28.45 -9.84 -1.57
CA GLU A 433 28.45 -11.31 -1.65
C GLU A 433 28.73 -11.99 -0.31
N ASP A 434 29.54 -11.36 0.56
CA ASP A 434 29.87 -11.85 1.92
C ASP A 434 28.75 -11.58 2.94
N GLY A 435 27.65 -10.94 2.54
CA GLY A 435 26.53 -10.56 3.38
C GLY A 435 26.72 -9.28 4.19
N SER A 436 27.81 -8.55 4.02
CA SER A 436 27.95 -7.21 4.57
C SER A 436 27.07 -6.21 3.82
N PHE A 437 26.67 -5.10 4.48
CA PHE A 437 25.89 -4.06 3.81
C PHE A 437 26.71 -3.38 2.71
N LYS A 438 26.13 -3.26 1.51
CA LYS A 438 26.74 -2.57 0.40
C LYS A 438 26.80 -1.08 0.69
N ARG A 439 27.99 -0.48 0.49
CA ARG A 439 28.19 0.96 0.62
C ARG A 439 27.90 1.66 -0.68
N VAL A 440 26.88 2.49 -0.70
CA VAL A 440 26.44 3.27 -1.86
C VAL A 440 26.89 4.71 -1.68
N LYS A 441 27.53 5.28 -2.70
CA LYS A 441 27.95 6.68 -2.69
C LYS A 441 26.83 7.58 -3.20
N ILE A 442 26.46 8.57 -2.39
CA ILE A 442 25.51 9.62 -2.76
C ILE A 442 26.20 10.97 -2.48
N ARG A 443 26.44 11.76 -3.53
CA ARG A 443 27.16 13.05 -3.43
C ARG A 443 28.48 12.93 -2.65
N GLY A 444 29.26 11.91 -2.95
CA GLY A 444 30.58 11.67 -2.35
C GLY A 444 30.58 11.09 -0.93
N LYS A 445 29.43 10.92 -0.28
CA LYS A 445 29.30 10.28 1.04
C LYS A 445 28.78 8.86 0.89
N GLU A 446 29.24 7.96 1.77
CA GLU A 446 28.81 6.56 1.77
C GLU A 446 27.64 6.34 2.72
N TYR A 447 26.64 5.60 2.24
CA TYR A 447 25.45 5.19 2.98
C TYR A 447 25.25 3.68 2.80
N TRP A 448 24.73 3.02 3.84
CA TRP A 448 24.46 1.58 3.82
C TRP A 448 23.34 1.23 4.82
N GLY A 449 22.72 0.07 4.71
CA GLY A 449 21.70 -0.44 5.61
C GLY A 449 20.59 0.59 5.85
N ARG A 450 20.24 0.83 7.09
CA ARG A 450 19.23 1.81 7.51
C ARG A 450 19.54 3.23 7.00
N ARG A 451 20.80 3.66 7.10
CA ARG A 451 21.21 5.01 6.69
C ARG A 451 21.01 5.26 5.18
N LEU A 452 21.11 4.19 4.36
CA LEU A 452 20.84 4.29 2.93
C LEU A 452 19.34 4.54 2.68
N LEU A 453 18.46 3.80 3.37
CA LEU A 453 17.03 3.97 3.24
C LEU A 453 16.57 5.33 3.81
N ASP A 454 17.12 5.77 4.94
CA ASP A 454 16.86 7.11 5.50
C ASP A 454 17.26 8.22 4.52
N LYS A 455 18.42 8.07 3.84
CA LYS A 455 18.88 9.07 2.86
C LYS A 455 18.03 9.04 1.59
N ALA A 456 17.61 7.88 1.12
CA ALA A 456 16.69 7.75 -0.01
C ALA A 456 15.33 8.41 0.30
N ASP A 457 14.75 8.14 1.48
CA ASP A 457 13.51 8.78 1.94
C ASP A 457 13.63 10.32 1.94
N GLN A 458 14.73 10.84 2.50
CA GLN A 458 15.01 12.28 2.50
C GLN A 458 15.03 12.85 1.09
N LEU A 459 15.78 12.24 0.16
CA LEU A 459 15.90 12.75 -1.22
C LEU A 459 14.58 12.69 -1.97
N ILE A 460 13.79 11.62 -1.80
CA ILE A 460 12.47 11.50 -2.41
C ILE A 460 11.54 12.62 -1.91
N ARG A 461 11.60 12.98 -0.62
CA ARG A 461 10.84 14.12 -0.08
C ARG A 461 11.36 15.45 -0.62
N THR A 462 12.67 15.65 -0.69
CA THR A 462 13.29 16.84 -1.31
C THR A 462 12.81 17.03 -2.75
N ALA A 463 12.76 15.96 -3.56
CA ALA A 463 12.29 16.05 -4.95
C ALA A 463 10.86 16.62 -5.07
N TYR A 464 9.99 16.35 -4.10
CA TYR A 464 8.60 16.78 -4.17
C TYR A 464 8.31 18.10 -3.45
N PHE A 465 8.94 18.34 -2.29
CA PHE A 465 8.56 19.44 -1.40
C PHE A 465 9.44 20.69 -1.54
N ASP A 466 10.68 20.58 -2.02
CA ASP A 466 11.57 21.73 -2.14
C ASP A 466 11.18 22.61 -3.34
N GLU A 467 11.64 23.87 -3.31
CA GLU A 467 11.34 24.84 -4.37
C GLU A 467 12.14 24.55 -5.64
N GLU A 468 11.61 24.95 -6.78
CA GLU A 468 12.32 24.83 -8.06
C GLU A 468 13.55 25.72 -8.10
N GLY A 469 14.62 25.23 -8.80
CA GLY A 469 15.87 25.97 -8.99
C GLY A 469 16.93 25.76 -7.90
N GLU A 470 16.65 24.95 -6.87
CA GLU A 470 17.65 24.53 -5.90
C GLU A 470 18.44 23.32 -6.42
N GLU A 471 19.77 23.35 -6.36
CA GLU A 471 20.65 22.25 -6.78
C GLU A 471 20.32 20.93 -6.07
N ASP A 472 19.86 21.02 -4.83
CA ASP A 472 19.46 19.86 -4.05
C ASP A 472 18.19 19.21 -4.62
N LYS A 473 17.22 19.99 -5.09
CA LYS A 473 16.03 19.49 -5.75
C LYS A 473 16.35 18.82 -7.09
N GLU A 474 17.17 19.43 -7.92
CA GLU A 474 17.56 18.86 -9.22
C GLU A 474 18.20 17.48 -9.03
N PHE A 475 19.16 17.37 -8.11
CA PHE A 475 19.76 16.07 -7.78
C PHE A 475 18.71 15.08 -7.24
N ALA A 476 17.82 15.51 -6.38
CA ALA A 476 16.77 14.67 -5.79
C ALA A 476 15.78 14.17 -6.86
N MET A 477 15.47 15.01 -7.86
CA MET A 477 14.64 14.65 -9.02
C MET A 477 15.31 13.55 -9.85
N ASP A 478 16.62 13.65 -10.11
CA ASP A 478 17.36 12.61 -10.82
C ASP A 478 17.49 11.34 -9.97
N TYR A 479 17.67 11.49 -8.66
CA TYR A 479 17.78 10.35 -7.75
C TYR A 479 16.47 9.57 -7.62
N ILE A 480 15.31 10.21 -7.69
CA ILE A 480 14.01 9.50 -7.66
C ILE A 480 13.85 8.61 -8.91
N TRP A 481 14.32 9.06 -10.09
CA TRP A 481 14.41 8.21 -11.27
C TRP A 481 15.42 7.07 -11.08
N TYR A 482 16.60 7.36 -10.46
CA TYR A 482 17.58 6.32 -10.13
C TYR A 482 16.99 5.24 -9.21
N MET A 483 16.13 5.60 -8.26
CA MET A 483 15.43 4.63 -7.39
C MET A 483 14.56 3.64 -8.17
N TRP A 484 14.06 4.02 -9.35
CA TRP A 484 13.30 3.15 -10.24
C TRP A 484 14.16 2.11 -10.97
N CYS A 485 15.37 2.47 -11.46
CA CYS A 485 16.14 1.66 -12.39
C CYS A 485 17.64 1.56 -12.08
N GLY A 486 18.11 2.22 -11.03
CA GLY A 486 19.53 2.28 -10.68
C GLY A 486 20.06 0.97 -10.07
N PRO A 487 21.27 0.52 -10.45
CA PRO A 487 21.80 -0.80 -10.07
C PRO A 487 22.00 -0.98 -8.54
N GLU A 488 22.24 0.10 -7.81
CA GLU A 488 22.47 0.08 -6.36
C GLU A 488 21.28 0.63 -5.56
N ALA A 489 20.16 0.91 -6.26
CA ALA A 489 18.95 1.43 -5.64
C ALA A 489 18.24 0.33 -4.82
N PRO A 490 17.87 0.59 -3.54
CA PRO A 490 17.19 -0.39 -2.70
C PRO A 490 15.89 -0.94 -3.27
N LEU A 491 15.20 -0.17 -4.13
CA LEU A 491 13.94 -0.58 -4.75
C LEU A 491 14.12 -1.34 -6.06
N PHE A 492 15.33 -1.36 -6.63
CA PHE A 492 15.61 -2.08 -7.87
C PHE A 492 16.61 -3.22 -7.66
N ASP A 493 17.81 -2.92 -7.19
CA ASP A 493 18.90 -3.86 -6.83
C ASP A 493 19.11 -4.98 -7.86
N LYS A 494 19.29 -4.54 -9.13
CA LYS A 494 19.63 -5.40 -10.27
C LYS A 494 20.66 -4.68 -11.14
N ASP A 495 21.45 -5.44 -11.90
CA ASP A 495 22.53 -4.91 -12.75
C ASP A 495 22.05 -3.93 -13.83
N LYS A 496 20.84 -4.12 -14.35
CA LYS A 496 20.24 -3.29 -15.40
C LYS A 496 18.74 -3.44 -15.46
N MET A 497 18.05 -2.44 -16.02
CA MET A 497 16.67 -2.55 -16.46
C MET A 497 16.66 -2.78 -17.98
N ALA A 498 16.29 -3.99 -18.42
CA ALA A 498 16.39 -4.43 -19.82
C ALA A 498 15.17 -3.97 -20.66
N THR A 499 14.82 -2.68 -20.62
CA THR A 499 13.65 -2.15 -21.36
C THR A 499 13.89 -2.17 -22.87
N PHE A 500 15.00 -1.60 -23.34
CA PHE A 500 15.35 -1.56 -24.75
C PHE A 500 15.48 -2.98 -25.33
N GLU A 501 16.22 -3.84 -24.65
CA GLU A 501 16.50 -5.20 -25.11
C GLU A 501 15.21 -6.02 -25.28
N ARG A 502 14.26 -5.86 -24.36
CA ARG A 502 12.96 -6.59 -24.40
C ARG A 502 12.06 -6.15 -25.55
N TYR A 503 12.17 -4.93 -26.03
CA TYR A 503 11.41 -4.47 -27.19
C TYR A 503 12.14 -4.84 -28.50
N PHE A 504 13.39 -4.48 -28.62
CA PHE A 504 14.07 -4.44 -29.91
C PHE A 504 14.92 -5.67 -30.23
N VAL A 505 15.29 -6.47 -29.24
CA VAL A 505 16.16 -7.65 -29.46
C VAL A 505 15.41 -8.93 -29.16
N GLU A 506 15.59 -9.97 -30.01
CA GLU A 506 14.91 -11.25 -29.80
C GLU A 506 15.65 -12.15 -28.80
N ASP A 507 16.98 -12.02 -28.70
CA ASP A 507 17.81 -12.84 -27.80
C ASP A 507 17.45 -12.62 -26.34
N LYS A 508 16.87 -13.65 -25.72
CA LYS A 508 16.42 -13.63 -24.33
C LYS A 508 17.57 -13.52 -23.31
N GLU A 509 18.80 -13.82 -23.71
CA GLU A 509 19.96 -13.65 -22.81
C GLU A 509 20.15 -12.17 -22.44
N LEU A 510 19.93 -11.25 -23.41
CA LEU A 510 19.99 -9.81 -23.16
C LEU A 510 18.85 -9.29 -22.28
N HIS A 511 17.72 -10.04 -22.20
CA HIS A 511 16.60 -9.71 -21.35
C HIS A 511 16.82 -10.04 -19.87
N LYS A 512 17.87 -10.81 -19.53
CA LYS A 512 18.17 -11.18 -18.16
C LYS A 512 18.67 -9.99 -17.37
N GLU A 513 18.13 -9.84 -16.18
CA GLU A 513 18.51 -8.86 -15.16
C GLU A 513 19.08 -9.62 -13.97
N LYS A 514 20.37 -9.45 -13.69
CA LYS A 514 21.04 -10.10 -12.57
C LYS A 514 20.65 -9.38 -11.27
N LYS A 515 19.99 -10.08 -10.38
CA LYS A 515 19.60 -9.55 -9.07
C LYS A 515 20.80 -9.35 -8.15
N GLY A 516 20.73 -8.36 -7.25
CA GLY A 516 21.69 -8.15 -6.19
C GLY A 516 21.79 -9.32 -5.22
N HIS A 517 22.85 -9.34 -4.43
CA HIS A 517 23.14 -10.45 -3.51
C HIS A 517 22.10 -10.61 -2.41
N TYR A 518 21.36 -9.55 -2.05
CA TYR A 518 20.25 -9.62 -1.11
C TYR A 518 19.27 -10.76 -1.45
N TYR A 519 18.86 -10.90 -2.72
CA TYR A 519 17.84 -11.87 -3.11
C TYR A 519 18.26 -13.33 -2.94
N THR A 520 19.54 -13.61 -2.90
CA THR A 520 20.10 -14.94 -2.60
C THR A 520 20.31 -15.13 -1.10
N LEU A 521 20.88 -14.10 -0.45
CA LEU A 521 21.30 -14.16 0.95
C LEU A 521 20.14 -14.04 1.93
N ARG A 522 19.01 -13.43 1.54
CA ARG A 522 17.80 -13.27 2.37
C ARG A 522 17.19 -14.59 2.87
N ASN A 523 17.60 -15.74 2.30
CA ASN A 523 17.15 -17.04 2.78
C ASN A 523 17.92 -17.53 4.02
N ARG A 524 18.96 -16.82 4.44
CA ARG A 524 19.79 -17.15 5.60
C ARG A 524 19.29 -16.39 6.82
N GLU A 525 19.14 -17.11 7.93
CA GLU A 525 18.68 -16.57 9.21
C GLU A 525 19.64 -15.51 9.76
N ASP A 526 20.96 -15.77 9.75
CA ASP A 526 21.99 -14.86 10.24
C ASP A 526 22.02 -13.51 9.47
N ILE A 527 21.66 -13.51 8.20
CA ILE A 527 21.55 -12.30 7.38
C ILE A 527 20.29 -11.52 7.77
N CYS A 528 19.16 -12.21 7.91
CA CYS A 528 17.92 -11.56 8.37
C CYS A 528 18.08 -10.95 9.77
N ASP A 529 18.71 -11.66 10.70
CA ASP A 529 18.98 -11.14 12.05
C ASP A 529 19.89 -9.90 12.01
N ARG A 530 20.92 -9.89 11.16
CA ARG A 530 21.78 -8.71 10.95
C ARG A 530 21.01 -7.51 10.41
N ILE A 531 20.10 -7.74 9.46
CA ILE A 531 19.24 -6.67 8.92
C ILE A 531 18.31 -6.17 10.01
N LEU A 532 17.64 -7.05 10.75
CA LEU A 532 16.77 -6.66 11.87
C LEU A 532 17.50 -5.85 12.93
N GLU A 533 18.73 -6.24 13.29
CA GLU A 533 19.58 -5.53 14.25
C GLU A 533 19.94 -4.12 13.75
N GLU A 534 20.33 -3.97 12.48
CA GLU A 534 20.64 -2.67 11.85
C GLU A 534 19.47 -1.69 11.94
N PHE A 535 18.24 -2.18 11.82
CA PHE A 535 17.04 -1.36 11.91
C PHE A 535 16.46 -1.25 13.33
N GLY A 536 17.08 -1.89 14.33
CA GLY A 536 16.63 -1.85 15.71
C GLY A 536 15.39 -2.68 16.00
N ALA A 537 15.12 -3.69 15.18
CA ALA A 537 13.99 -4.61 15.29
C ALA A 537 14.41 -6.01 15.76
N SER A 538 15.52 -6.13 16.51
CA SER A 538 16.05 -7.42 16.95
C SER A 538 15.16 -8.09 18.01
N GLY A 539 15.04 -9.43 17.95
CA GLY A 539 14.33 -10.24 18.94
C GLY A 539 13.89 -11.61 18.40
N PRO A 540 13.46 -12.52 19.27
CA PRO A 540 13.04 -13.86 18.84
C PRO A 540 11.79 -13.86 17.98
N HIS A 541 10.90 -12.89 18.16
CA HIS A 541 9.64 -12.72 17.44
C HIS A 541 9.72 -11.53 16.48
N SER A 542 10.93 -11.22 15.97
CA SER A 542 11.13 -10.15 15.00
C SER A 542 11.20 -10.74 13.59
N HIS A 543 10.49 -10.13 12.66
CA HIS A 543 10.39 -10.61 11.28
C HIS A 543 10.62 -9.47 10.29
N ILE A 544 11.15 -9.82 9.14
CA ILE A 544 11.14 -8.97 7.95
C ILE A 544 9.89 -9.31 7.13
N ILE A 545 9.16 -8.30 6.69
CA ILE A 545 7.99 -8.45 5.83
C ILE A 545 8.23 -7.63 4.57
N ASN A 546 8.28 -8.28 3.40
CA ASN A 546 8.50 -7.61 2.13
C ASN A 546 7.70 -8.21 0.97
N GLY A 547 7.78 -7.55 -0.22
CA GLY A 547 7.13 -7.92 -1.46
C GLY A 547 8.08 -7.97 -2.66
N HIS A 548 7.69 -7.29 -3.76
CA HIS A 548 8.48 -7.01 -4.96
C HIS A 548 8.80 -8.22 -5.86
N VAL A 549 9.07 -9.38 -5.30
CA VAL A 549 9.38 -10.59 -6.08
C VAL A 549 8.33 -11.65 -5.79
N PRO A 550 7.42 -11.91 -6.76
CA PRO A 550 6.33 -12.84 -6.56
C PRO A 550 6.80 -14.25 -6.16
N VAL A 551 6.12 -14.81 -5.16
CA VAL A 551 6.35 -16.19 -4.71
C VAL A 551 5.73 -17.14 -5.72
N LYS A 552 6.55 -17.95 -6.40
CA LYS A 552 6.11 -18.90 -7.43
C LYS A 552 5.62 -20.21 -6.79
N THR A 553 4.41 -20.19 -6.22
CA THR A 553 3.85 -21.34 -5.51
C THR A 553 3.68 -22.58 -6.41
N ILE A 554 3.36 -22.39 -7.70
CA ILE A 554 3.32 -23.48 -8.70
C ILE A 554 4.67 -24.21 -8.78
N GLN A 555 5.78 -23.50 -8.55
CA GLN A 555 7.14 -24.07 -8.55
C GLN A 555 7.56 -24.59 -7.16
N GLY A 556 6.65 -24.57 -6.17
CA GLY A 556 6.93 -25.03 -4.80
C GLY A 556 7.64 -24.00 -3.93
N GLU A 557 7.76 -22.74 -4.38
CA GLU A 557 8.35 -21.69 -3.56
C GLU A 557 7.43 -21.34 -2.38
N GLN A 558 8.04 -21.14 -1.19
CA GLN A 558 7.32 -20.82 0.03
C GLN A 558 7.48 -19.33 0.38
N PRO A 559 6.43 -18.66 0.90
CA PRO A 559 6.49 -17.28 1.33
C PRO A 559 7.35 -17.08 2.59
N MET A 560 7.44 -18.09 3.44
CA MET A 560 8.27 -18.08 4.65
C MET A 560 9.70 -18.52 4.30
N LYS A 561 10.68 -17.69 4.66
CA LYS A 561 12.11 -17.90 4.41
C LYS A 561 12.91 -17.71 5.69
N ALA A 562 14.18 -18.11 5.69
CA ALA A 562 15.12 -17.91 6.81
C ALA A 562 14.53 -18.37 8.16
N ASN A 563 13.99 -19.60 8.21
CA ASN A 563 13.36 -20.17 9.41
C ASN A 563 12.29 -19.27 10.07
N GLY A 564 11.52 -18.54 9.25
CA GLY A 564 10.47 -17.65 9.71
C GLY A 564 10.92 -16.21 10.00
N LYS A 565 12.20 -15.88 9.80
CA LYS A 565 12.68 -14.49 9.96
C LYS A 565 12.25 -13.57 8.83
N LEU A 566 11.90 -14.10 7.66
CA LEU A 566 11.44 -13.33 6.52
C LEU A 566 10.14 -13.90 5.95
N PHE A 567 9.16 -13.03 5.77
CA PHE A 567 7.92 -13.29 5.04
C PHE A 567 7.88 -12.47 3.76
N VAL A 568 7.92 -13.15 2.60
CA VAL A 568 7.69 -12.54 1.30
C VAL A 568 6.22 -12.70 0.98
N ILE A 569 5.44 -11.62 1.06
CA ILE A 569 3.97 -11.68 0.94
C ILE A 569 3.46 -11.28 -0.45
N ASP A 570 4.35 -11.12 -1.44
CA ASP A 570 3.95 -10.94 -2.83
C ASP A 570 3.46 -12.27 -3.40
N GLY A 571 2.15 -12.40 -3.52
CA GLY A 571 1.49 -13.57 -4.10
C GLY A 571 0.94 -13.31 -5.50
N GLY A 572 1.21 -12.12 -6.08
CA GLY A 572 0.73 -11.74 -7.41
C GLY A 572 -0.74 -11.36 -7.43
N PHE A 573 -1.14 -10.30 -6.71
CA PHE A 573 -2.48 -9.71 -6.84
C PHE A 573 -2.81 -9.37 -8.29
N SER A 574 -1.82 -8.85 -9.02
CA SER A 574 -1.97 -8.54 -10.44
C SER A 574 -2.35 -9.79 -11.26
N LYS A 575 -3.45 -9.69 -12.01
CA LYS A 575 -3.90 -10.74 -12.94
C LYS A 575 -2.81 -11.19 -13.90
N ALA A 576 -1.87 -10.29 -14.25
CA ALA A 576 -0.74 -10.60 -15.13
C ALA A 576 0.23 -11.64 -14.54
N TYR A 577 0.31 -11.78 -13.21
CA TYR A 577 1.20 -12.75 -12.54
C TYR A 577 0.50 -14.01 -12.07
N GLN A 578 -0.82 -14.02 -11.95
CA GLN A 578 -1.57 -15.19 -11.46
C GLN A 578 -1.27 -16.49 -12.22
N PRO A 579 -1.01 -16.48 -13.55
CA PRO A 579 -0.57 -17.69 -14.27
C PRO A 579 0.80 -18.24 -13.79
N GLU A 580 1.68 -17.37 -13.27
CA GLU A 580 3.01 -17.78 -12.78
C GLU A 580 3.00 -18.15 -11.29
N THR A 581 2.19 -17.45 -10.50
CA THR A 581 2.09 -17.66 -9.05
C THR A 581 1.09 -18.76 -8.67
N GLY A 582 0.00 -18.90 -9.43
CA GLY A 582 -1.10 -19.85 -9.16
C GLY A 582 -2.08 -19.38 -8.09
N ILE A 583 -1.89 -18.19 -7.55
CA ILE A 583 -2.72 -17.58 -6.51
C ILE A 583 -2.96 -16.10 -6.83
N ALA A 584 -3.81 -15.45 -6.06
CA ALA A 584 -4.13 -14.02 -6.22
C ALA A 584 -3.70 -13.17 -5.01
N GLY A 585 -2.57 -13.49 -4.41
CA GLY A 585 -1.99 -12.70 -3.35
C GLY A 585 -2.04 -13.36 -1.97
N TYR A 586 -1.32 -12.72 -1.05
CA TYR A 586 -1.31 -13.05 0.37
C TYR A 586 -1.80 -11.86 1.19
N THR A 587 -2.40 -12.16 2.34
CA THR A 587 -2.51 -11.24 3.47
C THR A 587 -1.81 -11.86 4.66
N LEU A 588 -0.82 -11.19 5.23
CA LEU A 588 -0.30 -11.55 6.54
C LEU A 588 -1.19 -10.88 7.59
N VAL A 589 -1.64 -11.63 8.58
CA VAL A 589 -2.51 -11.16 9.66
C VAL A 589 -1.80 -11.36 10.99
N TYR A 590 -1.54 -10.27 11.71
CA TYR A 590 -0.92 -10.28 13.03
C TYR A 590 -1.94 -9.88 14.09
N HIS A 591 -2.37 -10.85 14.88
CA HIS A 591 -3.36 -10.66 15.94
C HIS A 591 -2.79 -11.00 17.32
N SER A 592 -3.62 -10.89 18.36
CA SER A 592 -3.17 -11.07 19.75
C SER A 592 -2.67 -12.49 20.11
N HIS A 593 -2.85 -13.48 19.26
CA HIS A 593 -2.33 -14.85 19.44
C HIS A 593 -1.23 -15.24 18.43
N GLY A 594 -0.66 -14.28 17.67
CA GLY A 594 0.44 -14.54 16.75
C GLY A 594 0.12 -14.17 15.31
N MET A 595 0.80 -14.82 14.37
CA MET A 595 0.74 -14.52 12.94
C MET A 595 0.09 -15.63 12.13
N GLN A 596 -0.70 -15.24 11.13
CA GLN A 596 -1.32 -16.12 10.14
C GLN A 596 -1.10 -15.57 8.74
N LEU A 597 -0.78 -16.44 7.79
CA LEU A 597 -0.75 -16.10 6.38
C LEU A 597 -2.04 -16.58 5.72
N VAL A 598 -2.72 -15.68 5.06
CA VAL A 598 -3.95 -15.95 4.30
C VAL A 598 -3.60 -15.90 2.82
N GLN A 599 -3.68 -17.04 2.15
CA GLN A 599 -3.49 -17.17 0.71
C GLN A 599 -4.84 -17.04 0.02
N HIS A 600 -4.95 -16.17 -0.98
CA HIS A 600 -6.16 -15.91 -1.74
C HIS A 600 -6.16 -16.59 -3.09
N GLU A 601 -7.29 -17.22 -3.47
CA GLU A 601 -7.54 -17.63 -4.85
C GLU A 601 -7.98 -16.43 -5.71
N PRO A 602 -7.90 -16.51 -7.06
CA PRO A 602 -8.32 -15.45 -7.94
C PRO A 602 -9.76 -14.99 -7.70
N PHE A 603 -9.93 -13.66 -7.53
CA PHE A 603 -11.23 -13.03 -7.39
C PHE A 603 -11.93 -12.98 -8.74
N GLN A 604 -13.19 -13.43 -8.82
CA GLN A 604 -13.92 -13.45 -10.09
C GLN A 604 -14.38 -12.05 -10.50
N SER A 605 -15.29 -11.45 -9.72
CA SER A 605 -15.72 -10.07 -9.87
C SER A 605 -16.55 -9.60 -8.67
N ARG A 606 -16.60 -8.28 -8.48
CA ARG A 606 -17.47 -7.64 -7.49
C ARG A 606 -18.95 -7.98 -7.71
N GLN A 607 -19.40 -7.96 -8.98
CA GLN A 607 -20.78 -8.27 -9.31
C GLN A 607 -21.19 -9.67 -8.85
N LYS A 608 -20.39 -10.69 -9.16
CA LYS A 608 -20.66 -12.07 -8.70
C LYS A 608 -20.61 -12.22 -7.20
N ALA A 609 -19.72 -11.49 -6.53
CA ALA A 609 -19.67 -11.48 -5.06
C ALA A 609 -20.98 -10.94 -4.45
N ILE A 610 -21.58 -9.91 -5.05
CA ILE A 610 -22.83 -9.31 -4.57
C ILE A 610 -24.05 -10.18 -4.92
N GLU A 611 -24.17 -10.60 -6.18
CA GLU A 611 -25.37 -11.30 -6.69
C GLU A 611 -25.43 -12.75 -6.22
N GLU A 612 -24.33 -13.48 -6.32
CA GLU A 612 -24.23 -14.90 -6.03
C GLU A 612 -23.64 -15.19 -4.63
N GLY A 613 -23.17 -14.14 -3.94
CA GLY A 613 -22.47 -14.23 -2.65
C GLY A 613 -21.15 -15.02 -2.77
N LEU A 614 -20.47 -14.95 -3.91
CA LEU A 614 -19.19 -15.61 -4.09
C LEU A 614 -18.10 -14.84 -3.34
N ASP A 615 -17.52 -15.48 -2.35
CA ASP A 615 -16.39 -14.94 -1.59
C ASP A 615 -15.06 -15.46 -2.16
N ILE A 616 -13.97 -14.74 -1.94
CA ILE A 616 -12.63 -15.25 -2.25
C ILE A 616 -12.39 -16.49 -1.37
N LYS A 617 -12.06 -17.59 -2.02
CA LYS A 617 -11.57 -18.76 -1.29
C LYS A 617 -10.17 -18.45 -0.77
N SER A 618 -9.96 -18.72 0.50
CA SER A 618 -8.70 -18.44 1.16
C SER A 618 -8.27 -19.61 2.04
N THR A 619 -6.97 -19.91 1.99
CA THR A 619 -6.34 -20.92 2.85
C THR A 619 -5.52 -20.20 3.92
N ASN A 620 -5.68 -20.60 5.17
CA ASN A 620 -4.98 -20.03 6.31
C ASN A 620 -3.84 -20.93 6.77
N PHE A 621 -2.66 -20.35 6.93
CA PHE A 621 -1.49 -21.00 7.51
C PHE A 621 -1.11 -20.29 8.79
N VAL A 622 -1.06 -21.01 9.92
CA VAL A 622 -0.55 -20.46 11.19
C VAL A 622 0.96 -20.44 11.10
N LEU A 623 1.56 -19.27 11.17
CA LEU A 623 3.01 -19.08 11.11
C LEU A 623 3.60 -19.05 12.51
N GLU A 624 2.95 -18.35 13.42
CA GLU A 624 3.34 -18.22 14.81
C GLU A 624 2.10 -18.26 15.70
N PHE A 625 2.17 -19.00 16.81
CA PHE A 625 1.11 -19.07 17.80
C PHE A 625 1.64 -18.84 19.21
N ASN A 626 1.11 -17.81 19.85
CA ASN A 626 1.42 -17.48 21.24
C ASN A 626 0.30 -17.99 22.17
N SER A 627 0.66 -18.88 23.09
CA SER A 627 -0.26 -19.42 24.08
C SER A 627 -0.81 -18.33 25.03
N GLN A 628 0.03 -17.34 25.35
CA GLN A 628 -0.39 -16.14 26.08
C GLN A 628 -0.80 -15.06 25.08
N ARG A 629 -1.98 -14.49 25.33
CA ARG A 629 -2.52 -13.43 24.48
C ARG A 629 -1.69 -12.16 24.60
N MET A 630 -1.21 -11.63 23.51
CA MET A 630 -0.52 -10.34 23.44
C MET A 630 -1.48 -9.20 23.79
N MET A 631 -1.06 -8.31 24.65
CA MET A 631 -1.83 -7.17 25.10
C MET A 631 -1.28 -5.87 24.48
N VAL A 632 -2.03 -4.78 24.58
CA VAL A 632 -1.57 -3.46 24.09
C VAL A 632 -0.23 -3.08 24.73
N LYS A 633 -0.02 -3.35 26.01
CA LYS A 633 1.26 -3.06 26.72
C LYS A 633 2.49 -3.70 26.09
N ASP A 634 2.30 -4.79 25.33
CA ASP A 634 3.38 -5.55 24.67
C ASP A 634 3.71 -5.00 23.26
N THR A 635 3.01 -3.95 22.82
CA THR A 635 3.14 -3.32 21.50
C THR A 635 3.87 -1.99 21.58
N ASP A 636 4.28 -1.45 20.41
CA ASP A 636 4.89 -0.11 20.34
C ASP A 636 3.91 0.97 20.78
N LYS A 637 2.61 0.82 20.45
CA LYS A 637 1.56 1.68 21.02
C LYS A 637 1.50 1.64 22.52
N GLY A 638 1.68 0.47 23.11
CA GLY A 638 1.78 0.32 24.56
C GLY A 638 2.96 1.09 25.15
N LYS A 639 4.14 1.06 24.52
CA LYS A 639 5.32 1.84 24.94
C LYS A 639 5.04 3.35 24.92
N GLU A 640 4.34 3.85 23.88
CA GLU A 640 3.90 5.24 23.79
C GLU A 640 2.95 5.60 24.94
N LEU A 641 1.95 4.74 25.23
CA LEU A 641 1.01 4.97 26.33
C LEU A 641 1.71 4.98 27.69
N VAL A 642 2.67 4.10 27.91
CA VAL A 642 3.49 4.09 29.14
C VAL A 642 4.26 5.41 29.28
N THR A 643 4.82 5.94 28.20
CA THR A 643 5.49 7.25 28.22
C THR A 643 4.53 8.38 28.58
N GLN A 644 3.33 8.40 27.97
CA GLN A 644 2.28 9.37 28.31
C GLN A 644 1.84 9.29 29.76
N ILE A 645 1.69 8.06 30.30
CA ILE A 645 1.37 7.85 31.72
C ILE A 645 2.45 8.44 32.61
N LEU A 646 3.74 8.24 32.28
CA LEU A 646 4.85 8.81 33.04
C LEU A 646 4.82 10.34 33.03
N ASP A 647 4.57 10.97 31.88
CA ASP A 647 4.47 12.41 31.74
C ASP A 647 3.28 12.98 32.56
N LEU A 648 2.13 12.31 32.52
CA LEU A 648 0.97 12.69 33.34
C LEU A 648 1.24 12.49 34.83
N LYS A 649 1.98 11.45 35.24
CA LYS A 649 2.42 11.27 36.64
C LYS A 649 3.34 12.39 37.08
N LYS A 650 4.29 12.86 36.23
CA LYS A 650 5.10 14.06 36.50
C LYS A 650 4.24 15.34 36.64
N LEU A 651 3.24 15.50 35.77
CA LEU A 651 2.29 16.63 35.84
C LEU A 651 1.51 16.60 37.17
N LEU A 652 1.03 15.45 37.63
CA LEU A 652 0.37 15.31 38.93
C LEU A 652 1.28 15.74 40.09
N VAL A 653 2.56 15.38 40.05
CA VAL A 653 3.53 15.82 41.07
C VAL A 653 3.72 17.34 41.00
N ALA A 654 3.84 17.92 39.78
CA ALA A 654 3.98 19.36 39.60
C ALA A 654 2.78 20.14 40.15
N TYR A 655 1.56 19.64 39.99
CA TYR A 655 0.36 20.20 40.63
C TYR A 655 0.42 20.10 42.16
N ARG A 656 0.69 18.91 42.70
CA ARG A 656 0.71 18.65 44.14
C ARG A 656 1.80 19.42 44.89
N THR A 657 2.89 19.74 44.19
CA THR A 657 4.02 20.53 44.76
C THR A 657 3.88 22.03 44.51
N GLY A 658 2.83 22.47 43.78
CA GLY A 658 2.60 23.87 43.47
C GLY A 658 3.50 24.47 42.39
N LEU A 659 4.34 23.65 41.71
CA LEU A 659 5.16 24.10 40.58
C LEU A 659 4.33 24.54 39.38
N ILE A 660 3.17 23.94 39.19
CA ILE A 660 2.15 24.32 38.24
C ILE A 660 0.84 24.44 39.00
N LYS A 661 0.06 25.48 38.73
CA LYS A 661 -1.25 25.71 39.35
C LYS A 661 -2.35 25.07 38.49
N GLU A 662 -3.30 24.41 39.15
CA GLU A 662 -4.50 23.94 38.49
C GLU A 662 -5.31 25.12 37.94
N LYS A 663 -5.99 24.93 36.82
CA LYS A 663 -6.94 25.85 36.27
C LYS A 663 -8.35 25.27 36.50
N ILE A 664 -8.98 25.75 37.55
CA ILE A 664 -10.35 25.36 37.94
C ILE A 664 -11.34 26.22 37.17
#